data_6f2179febd523b1f843fcb6daae53af2
#
_entry.id   6f2179febd523b1f843fcb6daae53af2
#
_cell.length_a   1.000
_cell.length_b   1.000
_cell.length_c   1.000
_cell.angle_alpha   90.00
_cell.angle_beta   90.00
_cell.angle_gamma   90.00
#
_symmetry.space_group_name_H-M   'P 1'
#
loop_
_entity.id
_entity.type
_entity.pdbx_description
1 polymer ?
#
loop_
_entity_poly.entity_id
_entity_poly.type
_entity_poly.pdbx_seq_one_letter_code
_entity_poly.pdbx_strand_id
1 'polypeptide(L)'
;MIKAMILAAAALTMGTAADAQTMIQKNDIKVENHLMTPEALWAMGRIGGAEASPNGKQVVYQVGYYSVKENKGHQMLFIMDANGKNQKALTTDAKSETDAAWIQGGQKIAFIRDGQLWSMNPDGTGRKQLTNDKLGIQGFRFSPDGKKVILIKELPYHGTIKENPSDLPLATGRLVTDMNYRHWDHYVESLLHPFVADVAEDGTINAGEDILKDEPFECPMAPFGGIEQLAWSPDSKTIAYTCRKKEGIQYAISTDSDIYLYNIGTRETKNLCKEAGYVEPKIDATKSMKNQAVNAPENLKNNPGYDVNPQFSADGKYIAWQSMARDGYESDRNRLCVYELATGKKNYVSEKFDSSVEGFVWNKDNKSLSFIGVWHGTLNLYQANFKGEVKQITNEWADYGSISLANNGNKLLATKASMSHPTDIYIVTPGKDAKSTKVEQITCENDHILNQLNLGKCEQRWVKTTDGKQMLVWIMLPSNFDANKKYPTLLFCEGGPQSPVSQFWSYRWNIQIMAANGYVVVLPNRRGLPGFGSAWNEEISGDWTGQCMNDYLSAIDDAANNLPYVDKDRLGCVGASFGGFSVYYLAGHHNKRFKAFLSHDGAFNLESMYTDTEEAWFSNWEYEDAYWNKDQSANAKKTYENSPHKFVDKWDTPILCIHGEKDYRINANQGMGAFNAARMRGIPAELLIYPDENHWVLKPQNGVLWQRTFFGWLDKWLKK
;
A
#
# COMPACT_ATOMS: atom_id res chain seq x y z
N MET A 1 -2.57 1.23 -2.30
CA MET A 1 -1.53 0.66 -1.43
C MET A 1 -0.13 0.48 -2.06
N ILE A 2 0.10 0.71 -3.35
CA ILE A 2 1.39 0.45 -4.03
C ILE A 2 2.35 1.66 -4.01
N LYS A 3 1.91 2.87 -3.75
CA LYS A 3 2.75 4.09 -3.74
C LYS A 3 3.58 4.33 -2.46
N ALA A 4 3.28 3.68 -1.36
CA ALA A 4 3.87 3.96 -0.04
C ALA A 4 5.21 3.24 0.28
N MET A 5 5.80 2.51 -0.66
CA MET A 5 7.01 1.69 -0.37
C MET A 5 8.35 2.42 -0.54
N ILE A 6 8.39 3.73 -0.73
CA ILE A 6 9.65 4.44 -1.07
C ILE A 6 10.17 5.41 0.01
N LEU A 7 9.43 5.66 1.09
CA LEU A 7 9.73 6.73 2.05
C LEU A 7 10.25 6.26 3.41
N ALA A 8 11.24 5.39 3.48
CA ALA A 8 11.91 5.12 4.75
C ALA A 8 13.36 4.66 4.53
N ALA A 9 14.26 5.58 4.19
CA ALA A 9 15.70 5.34 4.34
C ALA A 9 16.48 6.66 4.29
N ALA A 10 16.34 7.52 5.28
CA ALA A 10 17.28 8.60 5.50
C ALA A 10 17.39 8.91 6.99
N ALA A 11 18.26 8.19 7.70
CA ALA A 11 18.82 8.66 8.97
C ALA A 11 20.22 8.08 9.19
N LEU A 12 21.17 8.99 9.24
CA LEU A 12 22.49 9.00 9.92
C LEU A 12 23.49 7.86 9.70
N THR A 13 24.61 8.25 9.04
CA THR A 13 25.94 8.02 9.61
C THR A 13 26.88 9.15 9.19
N MET A 14 27.34 9.96 10.14
CA MET A 14 28.57 10.77 9.97
C MET A 14 29.79 9.88 10.22
N GLY A 15 30.78 9.97 9.32
CA GLY A 15 32.10 9.39 9.60
C GLY A 15 32.95 9.14 8.37
N THR A 16 33.75 10.15 7.98
CA THR A 16 35.08 10.13 7.39
C THR A 16 35.44 9.27 6.18
N ALA A 17 36.09 9.93 5.21
CA ALA A 17 36.70 9.51 3.97
C ALA A 17 35.74 9.44 2.77
N ALA A 18 35.95 10.37 1.84
CA ALA A 18 35.32 10.38 0.53
C ALA A 18 35.83 9.22 -0.34
N ASP A 19 35.34 8.02 -0.09
CA ASP A 19 35.28 6.99 -1.13
C ASP A 19 34.26 7.47 -2.15
N ALA A 20 34.66 7.57 -3.41
CA ALA A 20 33.73 7.86 -4.50
C ALA A 20 32.64 6.80 -4.48
N GLN A 21 31.47 7.16 -3.98
CA GLN A 21 30.33 6.24 -3.84
C GLN A 21 29.94 5.75 -5.23
N THR A 22 30.05 4.45 -5.46
CA THR A 22 29.68 3.85 -6.75
C THR A 22 28.22 4.10 -7.01
N MET A 23 27.87 4.66 -8.16
CA MET A 23 26.49 4.90 -8.57
C MET A 23 25.78 3.56 -8.81
N ILE A 24 24.75 3.26 -8.00
CA ILE A 24 23.87 2.11 -8.21
C ILE A 24 22.93 2.47 -9.35
N GLN A 25 22.93 1.66 -10.39
CA GLN A 25 22.15 1.86 -11.61
C GLN A 25 21.66 0.52 -12.16
N LYS A 26 21.05 0.51 -13.33
CA LYS A 26 20.56 -0.69 -14.01
C LYS A 26 21.61 -1.80 -14.02
N ASN A 27 21.22 -2.98 -13.56
CA ASN A 27 22.09 -4.16 -13.46
C ASN A 27 21.89 -5.09 -14.65
N ASP A 28 22.99 -5.46 -15.29
CA ASP A 28 23.04 -6.54 -16.27
C ASP A 28 23.43 -7.85 -15.57
N ILE A 29 22.44 -8.53 -14.99
CA ILE A 29 22.65 -9.84 -14.40
C ILE A 29 22.48 -10.94 -15.44
N LYS A 30 23.38 -11.93 -15.44
CA LYS A 30 23.20 -13.16 -16.18
C LYS A 30 22.42 -14.16 -15.33
N VAL A 31 21.28 -14.61 -15.83
CA VAL A 31 20.46 -15.60 -15.14
C VAL A 31 20.90 -17.01 -15.55
N GLU A 32 21.29 -17.82 -14.55
CA GLU A 32 21.64 -19.21 -14.76
C GLU A 32 20.36 -20.08 -14.77
N ASN A 33 20.38 -21.15 -15.60
CA ASN A 33 19.29 -22.13 -15.69
C ASN A 33 17.90 -21.55 -16.05
N HIS A 34 17.83 -20.29 -16.50
CA HIS A 34 16.60 -19.61 -16.87
C HIS A 34 15.54 -19.55 -15.74
N LEU A 35 15.94 -19.59 -14.47
CA LEU A 35 15.05 -19.53 -13.32
C LEU A 35 15.23 -18.25 -12.54
N MET A 36 14.12 -17.71 -12.03
CA MET A 36 14.13 -16.54 -11.15
C MET A 36 14.85 -16.90 -9.84
N THR A 37 15.87 -16.10 -9.48
CA THR A 37 16.55 -16.17 -8.19
C THR A 37 16.29 -14.92 -7.37
N PRO A 38 16.57 -14.93 -6.05
CA PRO A 38 16.51 -13.72 -5.24
C PRO A 38 17.35 -12.58 -5.82
N GLU A 39 18.55 -12.89 -6.31
CA GLU A 39 19.47 -11.90 -6.89
C GLU A 39 18.93 -11.35 -8.21
N ALA A 40 18.33 -12.17 -9.07
CA ALA A 40 17.69 -11.71 -10.31
C ALA A 40 16.49 -10.79 -10.01
N LEU A 41 15.67 -11.14 -9.02
CA LEU A 41 14.54 -10.30 -8.59
C LEU A 41 15.01 -8.95 -8.02
N TRP A 42 16.06 -8.94 -7.20
CA TRP A 42 16.61 -7.70 -6.62
C TRP A 42 17.43 -6.86 -7.61
N ALA A 43 17.89 -7.44 -8.71
CA ALA A 43 18.56 -6.72 -9.80
C ALA A 43 17.59 -5.93 -10.69
N MET A 44 16.28 -6.23 -10.63
CA MET A 44 15.27 -5.53 -11.42
C MET A 44 15.08 -4.08 -10.96
N GLY A 45 15.03 -3.15 -11.93
CA GLY A 45 14.63 -1.76 -11.72
C GLY A 45 13.14 -1.68 -11.32
N ARG A 46 12.84 -0.78 -10.39
CA ARG A 46 11.48 -0.58 -9.86
C ARG A 46 10.97 0.78 -10.31
N ILE A 47 10.11 0.79 -11.33
CA ILE A 47 9.46 2.01 -11.80
C ILE A 47 8.53 2.53 -10.70
N GLY A 48 8.74 3.81 -10.34
CA GLY A 48 7.93 4.57 -9.39
C GLY A 48 6.91 5.48 -10.08
N GLY A 49 6.96 6.79 -9.78
CA GLY A 49 6.08 7.78 -10.38
C GLY A 49 6.44 8.08 -11.84
N ALA A 50 5.42 8.45 -12.63
CA ALA A 50 5.59 8.94 -14.00
C ALA A 50 4.62 10.10 -14.25
N GLU A 51 5.09 11.16 -14.92
CA GLU A 51 4.30 12.35 -15.23
C GLU A 51 4.53 12.81 -16.68
N ALA A 52 3.43 13.01 -17.40
CA ALA A 52 3.48 13.56 -18.76
C ALA A 52 3.69 15.07 -18.72
N SER A 53 4.52 15.59 -19.62
CA SER A 53 4.69 17.04 -19.77
C SER A 53 3.36 17.71 -20.14
N PRO A 54 3.12 18.97 -19.77
CA PRO A 54 1.89 19.68 -20.09
C PRO A 54 1.58 19.76 -21.59
N ASN A 55 2.60 19.75 -22.45
CA ASN A 55 2.44 19.73 -23.91
C ASN A 55 2.22 18.31 -24.47
N GLY A 56 2.23 17.27 -23.62
CA GLY A 56 2.02 15.87 -23.99
C GLY A 56 3.14 15.22 -24.82
N LYS A 57 4.32 15.83 -24.91
CA LYS A 57 5.40 15.34 -25.79
C LYS A 57 6.42 14.46 -25.05
N GLN A 58 6.57 14.64 -23.76
CA GLN A 58 7.58 13.95 -22.95
C GLN A 58 6.96 13.36 -21.69
N VAL A 59 7.65 12.39 -21.10
CA VAL A 59 7.33 11.79 -19.81
C VAL A 59 8.59 11.80 -18.95
N VAL A 60 8.50 12.37 -17.76
CA VAL A 60 9.51 12.17 -16.70
C VAL A 60 9.06 11.02 -15.80
N TYR A 61 10.00 10.17 -15.38
CA TYR A 61 9.70 9.03 -14.53
C TYR A 61 10.86 8.66 -13.63
N GLN A 62 10.58 7.90 -12.59
CA GLN A 62 11.55 7.48 -11.59
C GLN A 62 11.75 5.97 -11.65
N VAL A 63 13.00 5.53 -11.47
CA VAL A 63 13.37 4.12 -11.31
C VAL A 63 14.27 3.96 -10.08
N GLY A 64 13.90 3.04 -9.20
CA GLY A 64 14.73 2.62 -8.08
C GLY A 64 15.58 1.40 -8.44
N TYR A 65 16.89 1.50 -8.29
CA TYR A 65 17.83 0.38 -8.43
C TYR A 65 18.42 0.01 -7.08
N TYR A 66 18.80 -1.26 -6.92
CA TYR A 66 19.26 -1.79 -5.64
C TYR A 66 20.57 -2.58 -5.82
N SER A 67 21.47 -2.43 -4.86
CA SER A 67 22.69 -3.22 -4.73
C SER A 67 22.59 -4.11 -3.49
N VAL A 68 22.49 -5.42 -3.71
CA VAL A 68 22.55 -6.39 -2.61
C VAL A 68 23.92 -6.34 -1.92
N LYS A 69 25.00 -6.16 -2.69
CA LYS A 69 26.36 -6.05 -2.15
C LYS A 69 26.52 -4.86 -1.19
N GLU A 70 25.97 -3.70 -1.56
CA GLU A 70 26.08 -2.48 -0.74
C GLU A 70 24.93 -2.33 0.26
N ASN A 71 23.92 -3.21 0.17
CA ASN A 71 22.69 -3.17 0.96
C ASN A 71 21.98 -1.80 0.89
N LYS A 72 21.94 -1.19 -0.30
CA LYS A 72 21.40 0.15 -0.56
C LYS A 72 20.56 0.21 -1.81
N GLY A 73 19.66 1.19 -1.85
CA GLY A 73 18.93 1.61 -3.04
C GLY A 73 19.41 2.97 -3.55
N HIS A 74 19.13 3.25 -4.82
CA HIS A 74 19.39 4.53 -5.48
C HIS A 74 18.19 4.86 -6.37
N GLN A 75 17.61 6.05 -6.18
CA GLN A 75 16.49 6.53 -6.97
C GLN A 75 16.99 7.44 -8.09
N MET A 76 16.63 7.13 -9.31
CA MET A 76 17.06 7.86 -10.51
C MET A 76 15.86 8.40 -11.27
N LEU A 77 16.01 9.61 -11.80
CA LEU A 77 15.05 10.22 -12.70
C LEU A 77 15.46 10.00 -14.15
N PHE A 78 14.46 9.75 -14.98
CA PHE A 78 14.59 9.56 -16.43
C PHE A 78 13.58 10.44 -17.15
N ILE A 79 13.89 10.73 -18.42
CA ILE A 79 12.97 11.37 -19.35
C ILE A 79 12.91 10.58 -20.65
N MET A 80 11.76 10.60 -21.32
CA MET A 80 11.58 10.01 -22.64
C MET A 80 10.53 10.80 -23.43
N ASP A 81 10.47 10.58 -24.73
CA ASP A 81 9.34 11.02 -25.54
C ASP A 81 8.06 10.27 -25.14
N ALA A 82 6.90 10.86 -25.36
CA ALA A 82 5.60 10.26 -25.01
C ALA A 82 5.30 8.93 -25.71
N ASN A 83 6.07 8.56 -26.73
CA ASN A 83 6.01 7.27 -27.43
C ASN A 83 7.05 6.24 -26.93
N GLY A 84 7.75 6.52 -25.83
CA GLY A 84 8.76 5.66 -25.23
C GLY A 84 10.15 5.74 -25.87
N LYS A 85 10.35 6.57 -26.89
CA LYS A 85 11.67 6.75 -27.54
C LYS A 85 12.54 7.75 -26.78
N ASN A 86 13.84 7.77 -27.14
CA ASN A 86 14.82 8.72 -26.61
C ASN A 86 14.90 8.76 -25.09
N GLN A 87 14.83 7.58 -24.45
CA GLN A 87 15.00 7.45 -23.01
C GLN A 87 16.41 7.92 -22.58
N LYS A 88 16.44 8.76 -21.55
CA LYS A 88 17.67 9.36 -21.03
C LYS A 88 17.61 9.46 -19.51
N ALA A 89 18.68 9.09 -18.82
CA ALA A 89 18.85 9.38 -17.40
C ALA A 89 19.05 10.89 -17.18
N LEU A 90 18.32 11.43 -16.23
CA LEU A 90 18.51 12.80 -15.72
C LEU A 90 19.40 12.82 -14.50
N THR A 91 19.31 11.81 -13.63
CA THR A 91 20.24 11.62 -12.50
C THR A 91 21.56 11.08 -13.02
N THR A 92 22.67 11.74 -12.67
CA THR A 92 24.00 11.47 -13.24
C THR A 92 25.08 11.19 -12.20
N ASP A 93 24.71 11.11 -10.91
CA ASP A 93 25.61 10.80 -9.81
C ASP A 93 24.95 9.86 -8.78
N ALA A 94 25.66 9.52 -7.71
CA ALA A 94 25.22 8.53 -6.72
C ALA A 94 24.18 9.04 -5.70
N LYS A 95 23.70 10.30 -5.83
CA LYS A 95 22.66 10.83 -4.96
C LYS A 95 21.29 10.55 -5.53
N SER A 96 20.38 10.06 -4.70
CA SER A 96 19.01 9.82 -5.09
C SER A 96 18.25 11.09 -5.41
N GLU A 97 17.43 11.03 -6.45
CA GLU A 97 16.53 12.09 -6.88
C GLU A 97 15.11 11.50 -7.02
N THR A 98 14.13 12.17 -6.41
CA THR A 98 12.74 11.66 -6.31
C THR A 98 11.71 12.72 -6.65
N ASP A 99 10.46 12.30 -6.78
CA ASP A 99 9.26 13.17 -6.85
C ASP A 99 9.34 14.22 -7.97
N ALA A 100 9.78 13.79 -9.15
CA ALA A 100 9.87 14.68 -10.30
C ALA A 100 8.51 15.21 -10.73
N ALA A 101 8.39 16.54 -10.91
CA ALA A 101 7.20 17.21 -11.40
C ALA A 101 7.53 18.27 -12.43
N TRP A 102 6.69 18.40 -13.46
CA TRP A 102 6.81 19.47 -14.44
C TRP A 102 6.40 20.81 -13.86
N ILE A 103 7.21 21.83 -14.06
CA ILE A 103 6.94 23.20 -13.60
C ILE A 103 7.12 24.21 -14.75
N GLN A 104 6.67 25.44 -14.55
CA GLN A 104 6.77 26.54 -15.54
C GLN A 104 6.24 26.15 -16.91
N GLY A 105 5.04 25.51 -16.96
CA GLY A 105 4.42 25.10 -18.21
C GLY A 105 5.19 24.00 -18.97
N GLY A 106 6.03 23.22 -18.28
CA GLY A 106 6.83 22.16 -18.87
C GLY A 106 8.23 22.59 -19.32
N GLN A 107 8.65 23.81 -18.95
CA GLN A 107 9.99 24.30 -19.28
C GLN A 107 11.06 23.75 -18.33
N LYS A 108 10.68 23.36 -17.11
CA LYS A 108 11.57 22.79 -16.11
C LYS A 108 10.93 21.59 -15.41
N ILE A 109 11.79 20.80 -14.77
CA ILE A 109 11.44 19.69 -13.89
C ILE A 109 11.93 20.06 -12.49
N ALA A 110 11.03 20.02 -11.49
CA ALA A 110 11.36 20.11 -10.08
C ALA A 110 11.50 18.70 -9.49
N PHE A 111 12.36 18.52 -8.49
CA PHE A 111 12.60 17.22 -7.86
C PHE A 111 13.21 17.39 -6.47
N ILE A 112 13.13 16.35 -5.64
CA ILE A 112 13.77 16.32 -4.32
C ILE A 112 15.15 15.65 -4.42
N ARG A 113 16.14 16.26 -3.81
CA ARG A 113 17.51 15.75 -3.65
C ARG A 113 18.09 16.22 -2.32
N ASP A 114 18.67 15.31 -1.54
CA ASP A 114 19.24 15.61 -0.21
C ASP A 114 18.25 16.36 0.71
N GLY A 115 16.96 16.01 0.67
CA GLY A 115 15.92 16.70 1.46
C GLY A 115 15.68 18.16 1.05
N GLN A 116 16.10 18.57 -0.16
CA GLN A 116 15.84 19.91 -0.69
C GLN A 116 15.15 19.85 -2.04
N LEU A 117 14.40 20.90 -2.36
CA LEU A 117 13.78 21.04 -3.66
C LEU A 117 14.77 21.63 -4.65
N TRP A 118 14.89 21.01 -5.82
CA TRP A 118 15.76 21.40 -6.92
C TRP A 118 14.95 21.55 -8.19
N SER A 119 15.52 22.22 -9.19
CA SER A 119 15.01 22.22 -10.56
C SER A 119 16.13 21.99 -11.58
N MET A 120 15.71 21.52 -12.78
CA MET A 120 16.58 21.38 -13.94
C MET A 120 15.79 21.59 -15.23
N ASN A 121 16.49 21.79 -16.34
CA ASN A 121 15.89 21.75 -17.67
C ASN A 121 15.54 20.29 -18.06
N PRO A 122 14.61 20.06 -18.99
CA PRO A 122 14.26 18.70 -19.45
C PRO A 122 15.43 17.90 -20.03
N ASP A 123 16.49 18.56 -20.48
CA ASP A 123 17.73 17.92 -20.95
C ASP A 123 18.71 17.55 -19.83
N GLY A 124 18.37 17.85 -18.56
CA GLY A 124 19.17 17.59 -17.36
C GLY A 124 20.17 18.71 -17.02
N THR A 125 20.26 19.74 -17.85
CA THR A 125 21.13 20.92 -17.60
C THR A 125 20.47 21.95 -16.68
N GLY A 126 21.19 23.00 -16.29
CA GLY A 126 20.64 24.13 -15.55
C GLY A 126 20.12 23.76 -14.15
N ARG A 127 20.77 22.79 -13.48
CA ARG A 127 20.42 22.36 -12.12
C ARG A 127 20.58 23.49 -11.14
N LYS A 128 19.53 23.77 -10.36
CA LYS A 128 19.49 24.80 -9.34
C LYS A 128 18.77 24.28 -8.10
N GLN A 129 19.39 24.46 -6.93
CA GLN A 129 18.71 24.26 -5.64
C GLN A 129 17.75 25.42 -5.40
N LEU A 130 16.48 25.13 -5.08
CA LEU A 130 15.42 26.11 -4.88
C LEU A 130 15.17 26.39 -3.39
N THR A 131 15.41 25.42 -2.51
CA THR A 131 15.25 25.55 -1.06
C THR A 131 16.57 25.32 -0.32
N ASN A 132 16.67 25.91 0.87
CA ASN A 132 17.70 25.60 1.86
C ASN A 132 17.02 25.57 3.25
N ASP A 133 16.20 24.57 3.44
CA ASP A 133 15.35 24.42 4.62
C ASP A 133 15.98 23.44 5.62
N LYS A 134 16.04 23.85 6.90
CA LYS A 134 16.67 23.04 7.96
C LYS A 134 15.87 21.79 8.32
N LEU A 135 14.55 21.82 8.12
CA LEU A 135 13.66 20.69 8.40
C LEU A 135 13.69 19.66 7.27
N GLY A 136 14.18 20.06 6.08
CA GLY A 136 14.09 19.25 4.88
C GLY A 136 12.69 19.25 4.26
N ILE A 137 12.62 18.78 3.01
CA ILE A 137 11.39 18.72 2.21
C ILE A 137 11.07 17.25 1.95
N GLN A 138 9.88 16.80 2.38
CA GLN A 138 9.39 15.43 2.22
C GLN A 138 8.45 15.30 1.00
N GLY A 139 7.95 16.40 0.48
CA GLY A 139 7.06 16.45 -0.69
C GLY A 139 6.77 17.88 -1.10
N PHE A 140 6.32 18.08 -2.33
CA PHE A 140 6.01 19.42 -2.82
C PHE A 140 4.93 19.41 -3.90
N ARG A 141 4.23 20.55 -4.07
CA ARG A 141 3.29 20.76 -5.18
C ARG A 141 3.20 22.25 -5.52
N PHE A 142 3.62 22.63 -6.72
CA PHE A 142 3.52 24.01 -7.20
C PHE A 142 2.06 24.39 -7.48
N SER A 143 1.72 25.67 -7.24
CA SER A 143 0.43 26.22 -7.66
C SER A 143 0.34 26.27 -9.19
N PRO A 144 -0.87 26.23 -9.79
CA PRO A 144 -1.06 26.31 -11.23
C PRO A 144 -0.42 27.54 -11.89
N ASP A 145 -0.40 28.69 -11.18
CA ASP A 145 0.23 29.94 -11.67
C ASP A 145 1.75 29.98 -11.46
N GLY A 146 2.33 28.97 -10.78
CA GLY A 146 3.76 28.84 -10.50
C GLY A 146 4.33 29.84 -9.47
N LYS A 147 3.48 30.64 -8.82
CA LYS A 147 3.94 31.68 -7.86
C LYS A 147 4.08 31.18 -6.43
N LYS A 148 3.47 30.06 -6.13
CA LYS A 148 3.53 29.44 -4.80
C LYS A 148 3.79 27.94 -4.91
N VAL A 149 4.21 27.35 -3.79
CA VAL A 149 4.44 25.93 -3.68
C VAL A 149 4.00 25.44 -2.29
N ILE A 150 3.34 24.28 -2.24
CA ILE A 150 3.16 23.52 -0.99
C ILE A 150 4.45 22.74 -0.76
N LEU A 151 5.02 22.84 0.44
CA LEU A 151 6.16 22.06 0.92
C LEU A 151 5.71 21.23 2.11
N ILE A 152 5.94 19.92 2.09
CA ILE A 152 5.70 19.05 3.24
C ILE A 152 6.97 19.02 4.07
N LYS A 153 6.85 19.35 5.36
CA LYS A 153 7.96 19.35 6.32
C LYS A 153 7.58 18.60 7.58
N GLU A 154 8.58 18.04 8.22
CA GLU A 154 8.45 17.30 9.46
C GLU A 154 8.78 18.18 10.65
N LEU A 155 7.85 18.30 11.59
CA LEU A 155 7.98 19.12 12.80
C LEU A 155 8.04 18.26 14.05
N PRO A 156 8.89 18.60 15.06
CA PRO A 156 8.87 17.92 16.35
C PRO A 156 7.48 17.95 16.99
N TYR A 157 7.08 16.84 17.58
CA TYR A 157 5.80 16.70 18.28
C TYR A 157 5.97 15.99 19.63
N HIS A 158 5.42 16.56 20.69
CA HIS A 158 5.53 16.05 22.06
C HIS A 158 4.15 15.92 22.73
N GLY A 159 3.10 15.67 21.97
CA GLY A 159 1.73 15.51 22.50
C GLY A 159 1.57 14.25 23.33
N THR A 160 1.83 13.09 22.75
CA THR A 160 1.69 11.77 23.40
C THR A 160 2.97 11.25 24.04
N ILE A 161 4.13 11.66 23.54
CA ILE A 161 5.44 11.32 24.11
C ILE A 161 6.07 12.58 24.67
N LYS A 162 6.30 12.63 25.97
CA LYS A 162 6.85 13.80 26.65
C LYS A 162 8.35 13.93 26.43
N GLU A 163 8.83 15.19 26.32
CA GLU A 163 10.27 15.46 26.32
C GLU A 163 10.91 15.00 27.64
N ASN A 164 12.13 14.49 27.53
CA ASN A 164 12.93 14.19 28.70
C ASN A 164 13.39 15.48 29.39
N PRO A 165 13.62 15.49 30.71
CA PRO A 165 14.17 16.66 31.41
C PRO A 165 15.48 17.14 30.80
N SER A 166 15.63 18.44 30.63
CA SER A 166 16.78 19.06 29.97
C SER A 166 18.13 18.83 30.67
N ASP A 167 18.10 18.47 31.95
CA ASP A 167 19.27 18.09 32.77
C ASP A 167 19.68 16.61 32.56
N LEU A 168 18.90 15.84 31.77
CA LEU A 168 19.18 14.43 31.43
C LEU A 168 19.31 14.21 29.92
N PRO A 169 20.23 14.91 29.21
CA PRO A 169 20.29 14.92 27.74
C PRO A 169 20.66 13.58 27.10
N LEU A 170 21.11 12.60 27.88
CA LEU A 170 21.43 11.24 27.42
C LEU A 170 20.36 10.21 27.78
N ALA A 171 19.26 10.63 28.39
CA ALA A 171 18.14 9.74 28.69
C ALA A 171 17.45 9.31 27.39
N THR A 172 17.19 8.00 27.26
CA THR A 172 16.55 7.40 26.09
C THR A 172 15.13 6.87 26.38
N GLY A 173 14.67 7.07 27.62
CA GLY A 173 13.33 6.67 28.04
C GLY A 173 12.25 7.52 27.35
N ARG A 174 11.13 6.90 26.98
CA ARG A 174 9.94 7.58 26.45
C ARG A 174 8.82 7.54 27.47
N LEU A 175 8.39 8.70 27.96
CA LEU A 175 7.21 8.80 28.82
C LEU A 175 5.98 8.99 27.93
N VAL A 176 5.28 7.89 27.65
CA VAL A 176 4.04 7.87 26.89
C VAL A 176 2.87 8.18 27.82
N THR A 177 2.01 9.11 27.43
CA THR A 177 0.89 9.60 28.28
C THR A 177 -0.49 9.37 27.65
N ASP A 178 -0.57 9.00 26.37
CA ASP A 178 -1.81 8.71 25.66
C ASP A 178 -1.55 7.73 24.51
N MET A 179 -2.61 7.26 23.83
CA MET A 179 -2.53 6.45 22.62
C MET A 179 -2.05 7.29 21.42
N ASN A 180 -1.89 6.64 20.25
CA ASN A 180 -1.27 7.26 19.05
C ASN A 180 0.18 7.68 19.30
N TYR A 181 0.94 6.84 19.98
CA TYR A 181 2.37 7.05 20.23
C TYR A 181 3.28 6.28 19.27
N ARG A 182 2.69 5.44 18.42
CA ARG A 182 3.37 4.66 17.37
C ARG A 182 2.55 4.67 16.09
N HIS A 183 3.26 4.72 14.97
CA HIS A 183 2.77 4.41 13.63
C HIS A 183 3.64 3.31 13.04
N TRP A 184 3.07 2.40 12.33
CA TRP A 184 3.71 1.40 11.48
C TRP A 184 5.05 0.83 12.02
N ASP A 185 6.13 1.63 12.04
CA ASP A 185 7.50 1.23 12.39
C ASP A 185 8.27 2.26 13.24
N HIS A 186 7.61 3.32 13.69
CA HIS A 186 8.26 4.39 14.45
C HIS A 186 7.36 4.94 15.56
N TYR A 187 8.00 5.62 16.52
CA TYR A 187 7.29 6.39 17.53
C TYR A 187 6.91 7.76 16.99
N VAL A 188 5.74 8.28 17.36
CA VAL A 188 5.20 9.57 16.94
C VAL A 188 5.88 10.69 17.73
N GLU A 189 7.08 11.06 17.30
CA GLU A 189 7.91 12.14 17.88
C GLU A 189 7.97 13.37 16.93
N SER A 190 7.31 13.28 15.77
CA SER A 190 7.18 14.33 14.77
C SER A 190 5.86 14.20 14.00
N LEU A 191 5.41 15.28 13.38
CA LEU A 191 4.24 15.33 12.50
C LEU A 191 4.59 16.00 11.18
N LEU A 192 3.96 15.54 10.10
CA LEU A 192 4.07 16.19 8.79
C LEU A 192 3.09 17.35 8.68
N HIS A 193 3.60 18.53 8.31
CA HIS A 193 2.77 19.72 8.05
C HIS A 193 3.00 20.28 6.65
N PRO A 194 1.94 20.78 5.98
CA PRO A 194 2.04 21.49 4.72
C PRO A 194 2.33 22.98 4.95
N PHE A 195 3.36 23.49 4.28
CA PHE A 195 3.76 24.89 4.27
C PHE A 195 3.47 25.51 2.90
N VAL A 196 2.94 26.70 2.87
CA VAL A 196 2.77 27.48 1.64
C VAL A 196 3.90 28.50 1.52
N ALA A 197 4.74 28.31 0.52
CA ALA A 197 5.90 29.15 0.27
C ALA A 197 5.74 29.95 -1.03
N ASP A 198 6.35 31.16 -1.08
CA ASP A 198 6.43 31.95 -2.30
C ASP A 198 7.60 31.52 -3.16
N VAL A 199 7.39 31.57 -4.48
CA VAL A 199 8.43 31.35 -5.49
C VAL A 199 8.87 32.69 -6.03
N ALA A 200 10.13 33.08 -5.79
CA ALA A 200 10.70 34.32 -6.29
C ALA A 200 10.92 34.26 -7.82
N GLU A 201 11.15 35.40 -8.46
CA GLU A 201 11.40 35.50 -9.92
C GLU A 201 12.61 34.67 -10.36
N ASP A 202 13.64 34.58 -9.52
CA ASP A 202 14.81 33.74 -9.79
C ASP A 202 14.59 32.25 -9.51
N GLY A 203 13.38 31.88 -9.03
CA GLY A 203 12.96 30.53 -8.69
C GLY A 203 13.34 30.08 -7.28
N THR A 204 13.99 30.90 -6.46
CA THR A 204 14.23 30.58 -5.05
C THR A 204 12.93 30.57 -4.25
N ILE A 205 12.87 29.72 -3.23
CA ILE A 205 11.68 29.47 -2.43
C ILE A 205 11.99 29.78 -0.97
N ASN A 206 11.14 30.58 -0.33
CA ASN A 206 11.25 30.89 1.09
C ASN A 206 10.80 29.71 1.98
N ALA A 207 10.92 29.85 3.29
CA ALA A 207 10.54 28.81 4.24
C ALA A 207 9.03 28.51 4.24
N GLY A 208 8.20 29.41 3.75
CA GLY A 208 6.74 29.27 3.72
C GLY A 208 6.07 29.45 5.09
N GLU A 209 4.76 29.43 5.06
CA GLU A 209 3.89 29.53 6.21
C GLU A 209 3.17 28.19 6.43
N ASP A 210 3.22 27.68 7.65
CA ASP A 210 2.52 26.47 8.07
C ASP A 210 1.00 26.70 8.07
N ILE A 211 0.23 25.94 7.29
CA ILE A 211 -1.22 26.05 7.21
C ILE A 211 -1.94 25.32 8.34
N LEU A 212 -1.22 24.46 9.09
CA LEU A 212 -1.69 23.79 10.31
C LEU A 212 -1.03 24.35 11.57
N LYS A 213 -0.52 25.59 11.48
CA LYS A 213 0.18 26.23 12.61
C LYS A 213 -0.64 26.14 13.90
N ASP A 214 0.04 25.70 14.96
CA ASP A 214 -0.54 25.50 16.30
C ASP A 214 -1.60 24.37 16.38
N GLU A 215 -1.80 23.58 15.31
CA GLU A 215 -2.64 22.39 15.28
C GLU A 215 -1.78 21.12 15.48
N PRO A 216 -2.15 20.19 16.38
CA PRO A 216 -1.40 18.96 16.63
C PRO A 216 -1.82 17.82 15.68
N PHE A 217 -2.07 18.15 14.42
CA PHE A 217 -2.58 17.21 13.42
C PHE A 217 -1.60 17.08 12.25
N GLU A 218 -1.56 15.91 11.63
CA GLU A 218 -0.65 15.66 10.52
C GLU A 218 -1.36 15.72 9.15
N CYS A 219 -0.66 16.27 8.19
CA CYS A 219 -1.02 16.24 6.78
C CYS A 219 0.26 16.32 5.92
N PRO A 220 0.53 15.34 5.07
CA PRO A 220 -0.21 14.10 4.81
C PRO A 220 -0.31 13.18 6.02
N MET A 221 -1.36 12.35 6.06
CA MET A 221 -1.59 11.43 7.19
C MET A 221 -0.65 10.22 7.14
N ALA A 222 0.06 9.97 8.23
CA ALA A 222 0.81 8.71 8.37
C ALA A 222 -0.15 7.50 8.49
N PRO A 223 0.35 6.28 8.17
CA PRO A 223 1.69 5.98 7.68
C PRO A 223 1.83 6.05 6.16
N PHE A 224 0.76 6.19 5.37
CA PHE A 224 0.76 5.99 3.92
C PHE A 224 0.37 7.21 3.09
N GLY A 225 0.00 8.32 3.71
CA GLY A 225 -0.33 9.55 3.01
C GLY A 225 0.90 10.25 2.43
N GLY A 226 0.73 10.88 1.27
CA GLY A 226 1.75 11.65 0.57
C GLY A 226 1.14 12.91 -0.05
N ILE A 227 1.88 13.51 -1.00
CA ILE A 227 1.47 14.75 -1.66
C ILE A 227 0.13 14.65 -2.42
N GLU A 228 -0.35 13.43 -2.71
CA GLU A 228 -1.67 13.19 -3.29
C GLU A 228 -2.82 13.62 -2.38
N GLN A 229 -2.57 13.74 -1.09
CA GLN A 229 -3.54 14.23 -0.11
C GLN A 229 -3.72 15.75 -0.11
N LEU A 230 -2.98 16.48 -0.96
CA LEU A 230 -3.10 17.93 -1.11
C LEU A 230 -3.31 18.31 -2.58
N ALA A 231 -4.17 19.28 -2.83
CA ALA A 231 -4.45 19.77 -4.18
C ALA A 231 -4.64 21.29 -4.20
N TRP A 232 -4.10 21.96 -5.21
CA TRP A 232 -4.39 23.36 -5.52
C TRP A 232 -5.70 23.50 -6.30
N SER A 233 -6.46 24.54 -5.97
CA SER A 233 -7.51 25.00 -6.88
C SER A 233 -6.91 25.57 -8.18
N PRO A 234 -7.61 25.47 -9.33
CA PRO A 234 -7.09 25.97 -10.60
C PRO A 234 -6.74 27.46 -10.61
N ASP A 235 -7.36 28.26 -9.75
CA ASP A 235 -7.10 29.70 -9.60
C ASP A 235 -5.96 30.02 -8.62
N SER A 236 -5.31 29.00 -8.07
CA SER A 236 -4.18 29.11 -7.12
C SER A 236 -4.49 29.80 -5.79
N LYS A 237 -5.79 29.90 -5.39
CA LYS A 237 -6.20 30.62 -4.18
C LYS A 237 -6.57 29.72 -3.02
N THR A 238 -6.84 28.45 -3.27
CA THR A 238 -7.31 27.50 -2.27
C THR A 238 -6.50 26.21 -2.34
N ILE A 239 -6.25 25.62 -1.18
CA ILE A 239 -5.65 24.30 -1.06
C ILE A 239 -6.71 23.36 -0.48
N ALA A 240 -6.96 22.24 -1.14
CA ALA A 240 -7.68 21.13 -0.54
C ALA A 240 -6.67 20.16 0.09
N TYR A 241 -6.97 19.69 1.29
CA TYR A 241 -6.10 18.73 1.97
C TYR A 241 -6.91 17.71 2.78
N THR A 242 -6.34 16.52 2.96
CA THR A 242 -6.86 15.46 3.82
C THR A 242 -6.25 15.59 5.20
N CYS A 243 -7.07 15.49 6.25
CA CYS A 243 -6.56 15.47 7.63
C CYS A 243 -7.52 14.76 8.58
N ARG A 244 -6.98 14.01 9.55
CA ARG A 244 -7.72 13.47 10.70
C ARG A 244 -7.48 14.36 11.90
N LYS A 245 -8.39 15.31 12.15
CA LYS A 245 -8.23 16.28 13.25
C LYS A 245 -8.69 15.71 14.60
N LYS A 246 -7.96 14.69 15.06
CA LYS A 246 -8.16 14.00 16.35
C LYS A 246 -6.83 13.81 17.05
N GLU A 247 -6.84 13.58 18.37
CA GLU A 247 -5.64 13.38 19.19
C GLU A 247 -5.77 12.17 20.10
N GLY A 248 -4.64 11.59 20.51
CA GLY A 248 -4.54 10.54 21.51
C GLY A 248 -5.43 9.34 21.20
N ILE A 249 -6.23 8.94 22.21
CA ILE A 249 -7.15 7.80 22.04
C ILE A 249 -8.19 8.04 20.94
N GLN A 250 -8.67 9.28 20.73
CA GLN A 250 -9.66 9.57 19.67
C GLN A 250 -9.09 9.38 18.27
N TYR A 251 -7.79 9.66 18.07
CA TYR A 251 -7.09 9.36 16.83
C TYR A 251 -6.86 7.85 16.66
N ALA A 252 -6.37 7.18 17.70
CA ALA A 252 -5.97 5.79 17.64
C ALA A 252 -7.13 4.82 17.32
N ILE A 253 -8.35 5.17 17.73
CA ILE A 253 -9.54 4.33 17.53
C ILE A 253 -10.49 4.87 16.45
N SER A 254 -10.04 5.73 15.55
CA SER A 254 -10.85 6.31 14.47
C SER A 254 -10.11 6.30 13.14
N THR A 255 -10.84 6.14 12.04
CA THR A 255 -10.35 6.32 10.67
C THR A 255 -10.90 7.59 10.03
N ASP A 256 -11.73 8.35 10.74
CA ASP A 256 -12.44 9.53 10.23
C ASP A 256 -11.46 10.64 9.84
N SER A 257 -11.20 10.74 8.55
CA SER A 257 -10.45 11.83 7.92
C SER A 257 -11.37 12.63 7.00
N ASP A 258 -11.15 13.93 6.96
CA ASP A 258 -11.97 14.86 6.20
C ASP A 258 -11.19 15.60 5.13
N ILE A 259 -11.91 16.13 4.14
CA ILE A 259 -11.38 17.06 3.15
C ILE A 259 -11.63 18.49 3.60
N TYR A 260 -10.54 19.21 3.77
CA TYR A 260 -10.55 20.63 4.16
C TYR A 260 -10.18 21.52 2.98
N LEU A 261 -10.78 22.70 2.89
CA LEU A 261 -10.38 23.78 1.98
C LEU A 261 -9.74 24.90 2.80
N TYR A 262 -8.49 25.22 2.54
CA TYR A 262 -7.78 26.35 3.11
C TYR A 262 -7.65 27.47 2.09
N ASN A 263 -8.21 28.65 2.38
CA ASN A 263 -8.09 29.85 1.56
C ASN A 263 -6.81 30.61 1.93
N ILE A 264 -5.90 30.79 0.98
CA ILE A 264 -4.59 31.41 1.22
C ILE A 264 -4.72 32.89 1.61
N GLY A 265 -5.70 33.61 1.05
CA GLY A 265 -5.89 35.04 1.28
C GLY A 265 -6.53 35.35 2.62
N THR A 266 -7.57 34.60 3.00
CA THR A 266 -8.31 34.82 4.27
C THR A 266 -7.78 33.97 5.43
N ARG A 267 -7.00 32.91 5.13
CA ARG A 267 -6.52 31.89 6.09
C ARG A 267 -7.64 31.09 6.75
N GLU A 268 -8.83 31.12 6.17
CA GLU A 268 -9.97 30.36 6.67
C GLU A 268 -9.95 28.92 6.14
N THR A 269 -10.30 27.99 7.02
CA THR A 269 -10.43 26.57 6.71
C THR A 269 -11.90 26.16 6.77
N LYS A 270 -12.36 25.41 5.75
CA LYS A 270 -13.71 24.85 5.67
C LYS A 270 -13.64 23.34 5.52
N ASN A 271 -14.35 22.60 6.38
CA ASN A 271 -14.55 21.15 6.21
C ASN A 271 -15.67 20.90 5.18
N LEU A 272 -15.42 20.03 4.17
CA LEU A 272 -16.39 19.67 3.13
C LEU A 272 -17.21 18.43 3.48
N CYS A 273 -16.74 17.62 4.40
CA CYS A 273 -17.34 16.33 4.73
C CYS A 273 -18.47 16.47 5.73
N LYS A 274 -18.38 17.43 6.64
CA LYS A 274 -19.37 17.65 7.72
C LYS A 274 -20.40 18.72 7.34
N GLU A 275 -21.64 18.57 7.82
CA GLU A 275 -22.66 19.63 7.71
C GLU A 275 -22.29 20.84 8.57
N ALA A 276 -22.74 22.03 8.17
CA ALA A 276 -22.50 23.24 8.94
C ALA A 276 -23.14 23.13 10.36
N GLY A 277 -22.30 23.35 11.37
CA GLY A 277 -22.72 23.26 12.78
C GLY A 277 -22.79 21.82 13.33
N TYR A 278 -22.34 20.81 12.55
CA TYR A 278 -22.23 19.45 13.06
C TYR A 278 -21.22 19.40 14.22
N VAL A 279 -21.65 18.80 15.31
CA VAL A 279 -20.78 18.49 16.46
C VAL A 279 -20.55 16.99 16.46
N GLU A 280 -19.32 16.61 16.18
CA GLU A 280 -18.96 15.21 16.15
C GLU A 280 -19.07 14.57 17.53
N PRO A 281 -19.76 13.42 17.67
CA PRO A 281 -19.79 12.68 18.91
C PRO A 281 -18.39 12.19 19.29
N LYS A 282 -18.03 12.31 20.58
CA LYS A 282 -16.82 11.68 21.08
C LYS A 282 -16.93 10.16 20.99
N ILE A 283 -15.87 9.51 20.54
CA ILE A 283 -15.79 8.07 20.51
C ILE A 283 -15.64 7.55 21.94
N ASP A 284 -16.50 6.64 22.35
CA ASP A 284 -16.47 5.95 23.63
C ASP A 284 -15.57 4.71 23.51
N ALA A 285 -14.35 4.78 24.02
CA ALA A 285 -13.37 3.71 23.95
C ALA A 285 -13.80 2.39 24.65
N THR A 286 -14.89 2.40 25.40
CA THR A 286 -15.45 1.18 26.03
C THR A 286 -16.41 0.43 25.10
N LYS A 287 -16.70 0.97 23.91
CA LYS A 287 -17.60 0.37 22.91
C LYS A 287 -16.87 0.07 21.63
N SER A 288 -17.31 -0.98 20.93
CA SER A 288 -16.86 -1.30 19.57
C SER A 288 -17.09 -0.13 18.61
N MET A 289 -16.20 0.04 17.63
CA MET A 289 -16.31 1.08 16.60
C MET A 289 -17.65 1.03 15.85
N LYS A 290 -18.16 -0.16 15.55
CA LYS A 290 -19.47 -0.30 14.87
C LYS A 290 -20.66 0.16 15.71
N ASN A 291 -20.51 0.26 17.02
CA ASN A 291 -21.53 0.70 17.96
C ASN A 291 -21.37 2.18 18.40
N GLN A 292 -20.42 2.92 17.77
CA GLN A 292 -20.24 4.34 18.06
C GLN A 292 -21.34 5.19 17.45
N ALA A 293 -21.65 6.30 18.13
CA ALA A 293 -22.65 7.27 17.63
C ALA A 293 -22.27 7.87 16.27
N VAL A 294 -20.97 8.00 15.97
CA VAL A 294 -20.47 8.47 14.66
C VAL A 294 -20.91 7.56 13.52
N ASN A 295 -21.08 6.26 13.76
CA ASN A 295 -21.52 5.26 12.78
C ASN A 295 -23.04 5.05 12.74
N ALA A 296 -23.81 5.80 13.53
CA ALA A 296 -25.26 5.74 13.48
C ALA A 296 -25.78 6.16 12.08
N PRO A 297 -26.85 5.55 11.55
CA PRO A 297 -27.34 5.83 10.20
C PRO A 297 -27.56 7.30 9.88
N GLU A 298 -28.04 8.09 10.86
CA GLU A 298 -28.26 9.52 10.75
C GLU A 298 -26.96 10.33 10.60
N ASN A 299 -25.81 9.79 10.99
CA ASN A 299 -24.50 10.43 10.90
C ASN A 299 -23.72 10.08 9.63
N LEU A 300 -24.12 9.06 8.87
CA LEU A 300 -23.39 8.64 7.65
C LEU A 300 -23.31 9.76 6.58
N LYS A 301 -24.25 10.72 6.58
CA LYS A 301 -24.21 11.90 5.72
C LYS A 301 -23.04 12.85 6.03
N ASN A 302 -22.46 12.76 7.23
CA ASN A 302 -21.29 13.51 7.68
C ASN A 302 -19.98 12.78 7.44
N ASN A 303 -19.97 11.76 6.59
CA ASN A 303 -18.77 11.04 6.17
C ASN A 303 -17.86 10.66 7.36
N PRO A 304 -18.27 9.73 8.24
CA PRO A 304 -17.45 9.39 9.41
C PRO A 304 -16.28 8.45 9.09
N GLY A 305 -16.14 7.96 7.85
CA GLY A 305 -15.06 7.11 7.41
C GLY A 305 -13.89 7.88 6.79
N TYR A 306 -13.04 7.18 6.04
CA TYR A 306 -11.96 7.80 5.27
C TYR A 306 -12.52 8.69 4.16
N ASP A 307 -12.08 9.95 4.11
CA ASP A 307 -12.18 10.86 2.98
C ASP A 307 -10.77 11.32 2.60
N VAL A 308 -10.25 10.91 1.44
CA VAL A 308 -8.84 11.07 1.07
C VAL A 308 -8.63 11.47 -0.38
N ASN A 309 -7.45 12.03 -0.69
CA ASN A 309 -6.95 12.29 -2.03
C ASN A 309 -7.81 13.26 -2.85
N PRO A 310 -8.02 14.50 -2.39
CA PRO A 310 -8.86 15.47 -3.07
C PRO A 310 -8.24 15.92 -4.39
N GLN A 311 -9.07 16.10 -5.43
CA GLN A 311 -8.68 16.65 -6.71
C GLN A 311 -9.75 17.62 -7.23
N PHE A 312 -9.35 18.84 -7.58
CA PHE A 312 -10.25 19.79 -8.24
C PHE A 312 -10.47 19.41 -9.72
N SER A 313 -11.68 19.68 -10.23
CA SER A 313 -11.90 19.72 -11.68
C SER A 313 -11.13 20.88 -12.31
N ALA A 314 -10.72 20.77 -13.57
CA ALA A 314 -9.93 21.80 -14.23
C ALA A 314 -10.68 23.15 -14.39
N ASP A 315 -12.01 23.13 -14.40
CA ASP A 315 -12.86 24.36 -14.43
C ASP A 315 -13.11 24.95 -13.04
N GLY A 316 -12.59 24.32 -11.97
CA GLY A 316 -12.70 24.79 -10.59
C GLY A 316 -14.11 24.74 -9.98
N LYS A 317 -15.06 24.04 -10.61
CA LYS A 317 -16.44 23.97 -10.10
C LYS A 317 -16.69 22.82 -9.14
N TYR A 318 -15.88 21.77 -9.24
CA TYR A 318 -16.03 20.54 -8.50
C TYR A 318 -14.72 20.15 -7.82
N ILE A 319 -14.84 19.41 -6.74
CA ILE A 319 -13.76 18.66 -6.13
C ILE A 319 -14.22 17.22 -5.95
N ALA A 320 -13.34 16.25 -6.20
CA ALA A 320 -13.61 14.83 -6.00
C ALA A 320 -12.60 14.22 -5.05
N TRP A 321 -13.01 13.17 -4.33
CA TRP A 321 -12.16 12.40 -3.43
C TRP A 321 -12.64 10.97 -3.27
N GLN A 322 -11.82 10.10 -2.71
CA GLN A 322 -12.20 8.75 -2.31
C GLN A 322 -12.83 8.77 -0.93
N SER A 323 -13.95 8.07 -0.75
CA SER A 323 -14.77 8.13 0.46
C SER A 323 -15.26 6.75 0.90
N MET A 324 -14.90 6.34 2.13
CA MET A 324 -15.53 5.23 2.85
C MET A 324 -16.71 5.74 3.69
N ALA A 325 -17.66 4.86 4.02
CA ALA A 325 -18.90 5.29 4.66
C ALA A 325 -18.79 5.35 6.19
N ARG A 326 -18.03 4.43 6.81
CA ARG A 326 -18.06 4.20 8.26
C ARG A 326 -16.68 4.34 8.88
N ASP A 327 -16.65 4.92 10.10
CA ASP A 327 -15.43 5.04 10.89
C ASP A 327 -14.95 3.68 11.38
N GLY A 328 -13.67 3.37 11.16
CA GLY A 328 -13.02 2.13 11.61
C GLY A 328 -13.28 0.89 10.76
N TYR A 329 -14.07 0.97 9.69
CA TYR A 329 -14.53 -0.19 8.94
C TYR A 329 -13.78 -0.40 7.62
N GLU A 330 -12.73 -1.21 7.65
CA GLU A 330 -11.86 -1.49 6.50
C GLU A 330 -12.53 -2.32 5.37
N SER A 331 -13.65 -3.00 5.66
CA SER A 331 -14.44 -3.70 4.63
C SER A 331 -15.38 -2.78 3.84
N ASP A 332 -15.49 -1.50 4.18
CA ASP A 332 -16.16 -0.52 3.33
C ASP A 332 -15.41 -0.35 2.01
N ARG A 333 -16.14 -0.08 0.95
CA ARG A 333 -15.54 0.23 -0.34
C ARG A 333 -15.20 1.72 -0.46
N ASN A 334 -14.07 2.01 -1.07
CA ASN A 334 -13.73 3.37 -1.50
C ASN A 334 -14.62 3.77 -2.68
N ARG A 335 -15.47 4.78 -2.50
CA ARG A 335 -16.33 5.36 -3.54
C ARG A 335 -15.75 6.69 -3.99
N LEU A 336 -16.07 7.12 -5.21
CA LEU A 336 -15.77 8.47 -5.69
C LEU A 336 -16.90 9.42 -5.30
N CYS A 337 -16.60 10.36 -4.40
CA CYS A 337 -17.46 11.49 -4.07
C CYS A 337 -17.08 12.69 -4.93
N VAL A 338 -18.05 13.30 -5.61
CA VAL A 338 -17.92 14.59 -6.31
C VAL A 338 -18.73 15.62 -5.56
N TYR A 339 -18.08 16.71 -5.17
CA TYR A 339 -18.67 17.83 -4.44
C TYR A 339 -18.75 19.05 -5.36
N GLU A 340 -19.94 19.63 -5.50
CA GLU A 340 -20.15 20.88 -6.22
C GLU A 340 -19.88 22.08 -5.33
N LEU A 341 -18.83 22.85 -5.60
CA LEU A 341 -18.38 23.93 -4.72
C LEU A 341 -19.41 25.05 -4.54
N ALA A 342 -20.23 25.34 -5.56
CA ALA A 342 -21.23 26.38 -5.52
C ALA A 342 -22.45 26.03 -4.62
N THR A 343 -22.84 24.76 -4.57
CA THR A 343 -24.08 24.31 -3.90
C THR A 343 -23.83 23.49 -2.64
N GLY A 344 -22.64 22.95 -2.48
CA GLY A 344 -22.30 22.00 -1.42
C GLY A 344 -22.86 20.59 -1.62
N LYS A 345 -23.39 20.27 -2.79
CA LYS A 345 -23.98 18.97 -3.09
C LYS A 345 -22.92 17.90 -3.30
N LYS A 346 -23.03 16.79 -2.58
CA LYS A 346 -22.25 15.57 -2.76
C LYS A 346 -22.95 14.62 -3.74
N ASN A 347 -22.18 13.96 -4.60
CA ASN A 347 -22.65 12.95 -5.56
C ASN A 347 -21.64 11.79 -5.63
N TYR A 348 -22.03 10.57 -5.23
CA TYR A 348 -21.21 9.38 -5.26
C TYR A 348 -21.30 8.73 -6.65
N VAL A 349 -20.40 9.13 -7.56
CA VAL A 349 -20.48 8.75 -8.98
C VAL A 349 -20.09 7.30 -9.28
N SER A 350 -19.41 6.63 -8.35
CA SER A 350 -19.05 5.21 -8.47
C SER A 350 -19.99 4.26 -7.71
N GLU A 351 -21.14 4.71 -7.23
CA GLU A 351 -22.04 3.91 -6.37
C GLU A 351 -22.48 2.59 -7.02
N LYS A 352 -22.61 2.55 -8.34
CA LYS A 352 -22.96 1.32 -9.08
C LYS A 352 -21.78 0.36 -9.31
N PHE A 353 -20.57 0.76 -8.98
CA PHE A 353 -19.41 -0.12 -8.98
C PHE A 353 -19.30 -0.79 -7.62
N ASP A 354 -19.71 -2.05 -7.54
CA ASP A 354 -19.79 -2.80 -6.27
C ASP A 354 -18.42 -3.29 -5.79
N SER A 355 -17.42 -2.39 -5.81
CA SER A 355 -16.07 -2.62 -5.29
C SER A 355 -15.34 -1.29 -5.05
N SER A 356 -14.08 -1.37 -4.61
CA SER A 356 -13.24 -0.22 -4.26
C SER A 356 -12.58 0.44 -5.46
N VAL A 357 -12.42 1.76 -5.36
CA VAL A 357 -11.64 2.62 -6.24
C VAL A 357 -10.26 2.87 -5.60
N GLU A 358 -9.17 2.50 -6.29
CA GLU A 358 -7.80 2.60 -5.76
C GLU A 358 -7.07 3.89 -6.18
N GLY A 359 -7.60 4.61 -7.13
CA GLY A 359 -7.05 5.89 -7.60
C GLY A 359 -7.87 6.43 -8.77
N PHE A 360 -7.84 7.74 -8.99
CA PHE A 360 -8.66 8.36 -10.03
C PHE A 360 -8.01 9.62 -10.61
N VAL A 361 -8.57 10.10 -11.73
CA VAL A 361 -8.23 11.37 -12.37
C VAL A 361 -9.47 11.97 -13.05
N TRP A 362 -9.61 13.29 -13.00
CA TRP A 362 -10.62 13.99 -13.78
C TRP A 362 -10.37 13.85 -15.26
N ASN A 363 -11.40 13.56 -16.04
CA ASN A 363 -11.33 13.66 -17.49
C ASN A 363 -11.45 15.12 -17.95
N LYS A 364 -10.98 15.39 -19.16
CA LYS A 364 -10.97 16.74 -19.75
C LYS A 364 -12.36 17.41 -19.85
N ASP A 365 -13.42 16.61 -19.86
CA ASP A 365 -14.81 17.10 -19.94
C ASP A 365 -15.31 17.73 -18.63
N ASN A 366 -14.56 17.62 -17.52
CA ASN A 366 -14.97 18.02 -16.16
C ASN A 366 -16.33 17.44 -15.71
N LYS A 367 -16.79 16.33 -16.31
CA LYS A 367 -18.07 15.67 -16.03
C LYS A 367 -17.95 14.17 -15.84
N SER A 368 -16.75 13.65 -15.98
CA SER A 368 -16.44 12.24 -15.74
C SER A 368 -15.05 12.08 -15.12
N LEU A 369 -14.84 10.94 -14.49
CA LEU A 369 -13.57 10.56 -13.88
C LEU A 369 -13.17 9.19 -14.42
N SER A 370 -11.88 9.04 -14.72
CA SER A 370 -11.27 7.73 -14.94
C SER A 370 -10.68 7.22 -13.62
N PHE A 371 -10.84 5.94 -13.33
CA PHE A 371 -10.38 5.38 -12.07
C PHE A 371 -9.86 3.95 -12.21
N ILE A 372 -9.04 3.53 -11.27
CA ILE A 372 -8.59 2.15 -11.09
C ILE A 372 -9.60 1.45 -10.20
N GLY A 373 -10.21 0.38 -10.68
CA GLY A 373 -11.20 -0.42 -9.93
C GLY A 373 -10.73 -1.85 -9.72
N VAL A 374 -10.99 -2.37 -8.53
CA VAL A 374 -10.71 -3.76 -8.16
C VAL A 374 -11.87 -4.64 -8.60
N TRP A 375 -11.65 -5.62 -9.49
CA TRP A 375 -12.69 -6.56 -9.89
C TRP A 375 -12.12 -7.91 -10.33
N HIS A 376 -12.64 -8.98 -9.75
CA HIS A 376 -12.28 -10.39 -10.04
C HIS A 376 -10.76 -10.63 -10.06
N GLY A 377 -10.06 -10.19 -9.01
CA GLY A 377 -8.62 -10.41 -8.84
C GLY A 377 -7.76 -9.67 -9.86
N THR A 378 -8.23 -8.53 -10.36
CA THR A 378 -7.49 -7.61 -11.25
C THR A 378 -7.77 -6.16 -10.88
N LEU A 379 -6.87 -5.27 -11.20
CA LEU A 379 -7.06 -3.82 -11.10
C LEU A 379 -7.09 -3.23 -12.52
N ASN A 380 -8.27 -2.97 -13.02
CA ASN A 380 -8.48 -2.42 -14.36
C ASN A 380 -8.96 -0.96 -14.34
N LEU A 381 -8.97 -0.32 -15.50
CA LEU A 381 -9.41 1.05 -15.65
C LEU A 381 -10.91 1.10 -15.97
N TYR A 382 -11.58 2.04 -15.31
CA TYR A 382 -13.00 2.34 -15.45
C TYR A 382 -13.20 3.84 -15.62
N GLN A 383 -14.40 4.23 -16.03
CA GLN A 383 -14.84 5.62 -16.11
C GLN A 383 -16.23 5.75 -15.48
N ALA A 384 -16.43 6.77 -14.64
CA ALA A 384 -17.73 7.13 -14.09
C ALA A 384 -18.12 8.54 -14.49
N ASN A 385 -19.40 8.77 -14.78
CA ASN A 385 -19.94 10.11 -15.05
C ASN A 385 -20.88 10.58 -13.91
N PHE A 386 -21.32 11.83 -13.95
CA PHE A 386 -22.17 12.42 -12.91
C PHE A 386 -23.56 11.76 -12.77
N LYS A 387 -23.99 10.95 -13.74
CA LYS A 387 -25.21 10.14 -13.64
C LYS A 387 -24.99 8.80 -12.91
N GLY A 388 -23.76 8.53 -12.49
CA GLY A 388 -23.38 7.26 -11.88
C GLY A 388 -23.33 6.09 -12.87
N GLU A 389 -23.18 6.37 -14.17
CA GLU A 389 -22.91 5.34 -15.18
C GLU A 389 -21.44 4.98 -15.14
N VAL A 390 -21.14 3.71 -14.91
CA VAL A 390 -19.77 3.19 -14.86
C VAL A 390 -19.50 2.34 -16.09
N LYS A 391 -18.37 2.60 -16.74
CA LYS A 391 -17.90 1.94 -17.95
C LYS A 391 -16.52 1.34 -17.72
N GLN A 392 -16.31 0.09 -18.08
CA GLN A 392 -14.99 -0.54 -18.08
C GLN A 392 -14.17 -0.10 -19.29
N ILE A 393 -12.95 0.37 -19.05
CA ILE A 393 -12.01 0.88 -20.08
C ILE A 393 -11.02 -0.20 -20.50
N THR A 394 -10.49 -0.99 -19.54
CA THR A 394 -9.58 -2.12 -19.81
C THR A 394 -10.12 -3.39 -19.20
N ASN A 395 -9.74 -4.55 -19.75
CA ASN A 395 -10.10 -5.87 -19.22
C ASN A 395 -8.94 -6.83 -19.47
N GLU A 396 -7.94 -6.75 -18.60
CA GLU A 396 -6.70 -7.51 -18.70
C GLU A 396 -6.42 -8.24 -17.37
N TRP A 397 -5.66 -9.32 -17.43
CA TRP A 397 -5.06 -9.93 -16.24
C TRP A 397 -3.83 -9.10 -15.84
N ALA A 398 -4.08 -7.98 -15.22
CA ALA A 398 -3.09 -7.00 -14.84
C ALA A 398 -3.57 -6.15 -13.68
N ASP A 399 -2.62 -5.45 -13.04
CA ASP A 399 -2.87 -4.43 -12.03
C ASP A 399 -2.34 -3.09 -12.53
N TYR A 400 -3.26 -2.17 -12.79
CA TYR A 400 -2.94 -0.76 -12.96
C TYR A 400 -2.63 -0.14 -11.60
N GLY A 401 -1.45 0.48 -11.46
CA GLY A 401 -0.99 1.04 -10.17
C GLY A 401 -1.18 2.55 -10.05
N SER A 402 -1.16 3.28 -11.16
CA SER A 402 -1.38 4.72 -11.19
C SER A 402 -1.91 5.17 -12.53
N ILE A 403 -2.64 6.30 -12.54
CA ILE A 403 -3.12 6.96 -13.76
C ILE A 403 -2.97 8.47 -13.65
N SER A 404 -2.67 9.11 -14.78
CA SER A 404 -2.70 10.56 -14.95
C SER A 404 -3.10 10.91 -16.39
N LEU A 405 -3.48 12.18 -16.63
CA LEU A 405 -3.79 12.61 -17.99
C LEU A 405 -2.53 12.76 -18.84
N ALA A 406 -2.60 12.34 -20.10
CA ALA A 406 -1.57 12.52 -21.10
C ALA A 406 -2.17 13.10 -22.39
N ASN A 407 -1.32 13.62 -23.28
CA ASN A 407 -1.70 14.14 -24.58
C ASN A 407 -2.90 15.12 -24.52
N ASN A 408 -2.78 16.17 -23.73
CA ASN A 408 -3.83 17.18 -23.51
C ASN A 408 -5.17 16.58 -23.03
N GLY A 409 -5.12 15.50 -22.23
CA GLY A 409 -6.28 14.85 -21.64
C GLY A 409 -7.05 13.88 -22.56
N ASN A 410 -6.49 13.54 -23.74
CA ASN A 410 -7.11 12.59 -24.66
C ASN A 410 -6.65 11.13 -24.41
N LYS A 411 -5.60 10.95 -23.64
CA LYS A 411 -5.02 9.65 -23.26
C LYS A 411 -4.72 9.64 -21.77
N LEU A 412 -4.51 8.43 -21.23
CA LEU A 412 -4.02 8.23 -19.88
C LEU A 412 -2.58 7.71 -19.95
N LEU A 413 -1.74 8.25 -19.07
CA LEU A 413 -0.47 7.66 -18.70
C LEU A 413 -0.74 6.76 -17.51
N ALA A 414 -0.30 5.51 -17.56
CA ALA A 414 -0.57 4.53 -16.52
C ALA A 414 0.66 3.69 -16.20
N THR A 415 0.79 3.25 -14.96
CA THR A 415 1.68 2.14 -14.61
C THR A 415 0.88 0.85 -14.55
N LYS A 416 1.48 -0.25 -15.00
CA LYS A 416 0.82 -1.56 -15.02
C LYS A 416 1.82 -2.67 -14.73
N ALA A 417 1.39 -3.67 -13.94
CA ALA A 417 2.13 -4.89 -13.65
C ALA A 417 1.22 -6.13 -13.84
N SER A 418 1.80 -7.31 -13.79
CA SER A 418 1.08 -8.57 -13.64
C SER A 418 1.91 -9.56 -12.83
N MET A 419 1.33 -10.72 -12.45
CA MET A 419 2.08 -11.80 -11.79
C MET A 419 3.28 -12.30 -12.64
N SER A 420 3.32 -11.97 -13.94
CA SER A 420 4.38 -12.37 -14.86
C SER A 420 5.22 -11.22 -15.40
N HIS A 421 4.96 -9.99 -14.98
CA HIS A 421 5.66 -8.82 -15.48
C HIS A 421 5.71 -7.71 -14.41
N PRO A 422 6.89 -7.21 -14.02
CA PRO A 422 7.02 -6.07 -13.12
C PRO A 422 6.44 -4.80 -13.75
N THR A 423 6.32 -3.76 -12.94
CA THR A 423 5.75 -2.49 -13.37
C THR A 423 6.50 -1.87 -14.52
N ASP A 424 5.75 -1.53 -15.59
CA ASP A 424 6.17 -0.66 -16.68
C ASP A 424 5.14 0.47 -16.91
N ILE A 425 5.50 1.44 -17.76
CA ILE A 425 4.67 2.61 -18.09
C ILE A 425 3.96 2.35 -19.41
N TYR A 426 2.69 2.73 -19.46
CA TYR A 426 1.80 2.54 -20.60
C TYR A 426 1.05 3.81 -20.96
N ILE A 427 0.76 3.97 -22.26
CA ILE A 427 -0.21 4.95 -22.76
C ILE A 427 -1.51 4.20 -23.07
N VAL A 428 -2.60 4.63 -22.42
CA VAL A 428 -3.93 4.10 -22.66
C VAL A 428 -4.75 5.12 -23.46
N THR A 429 -5.26 4.70 -24.61
CA THR A 429 -6.20 5.49 -25.41
C THR A 429 -7.60 4.88 -25.24
N PRO A 430 -8.47 5.48 -24.40
CA PRO A 430 -9.79 4.94 -24.14
C PRO A 430 -10.63 4.84 -25.39
N GLY A 431 -11.22 3.66 -25.64
CA GLY A 431 -12.19 3.41 -26.70
C GLY A 431 -13.64 3.56 -26.21
N LYS A 432 -14.59 3.16 -27.05
CA LYS A 432 -16.00 3.08 -26.64
C LYS A 432 -16.26 1.99 -25.59
N ASP A 433 -15.40 0.98 -25.53
CA ASP A 433 -15.41 -0.16 -24.59
C ASP A 433 -13.99 -0.71 -24.39
N ALA A 434 -13.82 -1.69 -23.52
CA ALA A 434 -12.53 -2.30 -23.23
C ALA A 434 -11.88 -2.96 -24.47
N LYS A 435 -12.67 -3.51 -25.40
CA LYS A 435 -12.16 -4.17 -26.62
C LYS A 435 -11.58 -3.18 -27.63
N SER A 436 -12.10 -1.96 -27.67
CA SER A 436 -11.66 -0.89 -28.58
C SER A 436 -10.62 0.04 -27.95
N THR A 437 -10.33 -0.12 -26.66
CA THR A 437 -9.26 0.62 -25.97
C THR A 437 -7.89 0.11 -26.42
N LYS A 438 -6.96 1.04 -26.67
CA LYS A 438 -5.57 0.72 -27.01
C LYS A 438 -4.69 0.92 -25.78
N VAL A 439 -3.85 -0.05 -25.49
CA VAL A 439 -2.87 -0.04 -24.38
C VAL A 439 -1.48 -0.26 -25.00
N GLU A 440 -0.62 0.75 -24.92
CA GLU A 440 0.70 0.76 -25.54
C GLU A 440 1.76 0.87 -24.46
N GLN A 441 2.63 -0.14 -24.33
CA GLN A 441 3.80 -0.12 -23.42
C GLN A 441 4.85 0.84 -23.97
N ILE A 442 5.37 1.73 -23.11
CA ILE A 442 6.37 2.74 -23.50
C ILE A 442 7.68 2.63 -22.73
N THR A 443 7.78 1.73 -21.75
CA THR A 443 9.03 1.33 -21.11
C THR A 443 9.18 -0.19 -21.13
N CYS A 444 10.42 -0.68 -21.11
CA CYS A 444 10.81 -2.09 -21.06
C CYS A 444 11.96 -2.23 -20.07
N GLU A 445 11.73 -1.76 -18.83
CA GLU A 445 12.82 -1.55 -17.87
C GLU A 445 13.56 -2.85 -17.55
N ASN A 446 12.81 -3.95 -17.41
CA ASN A 446 13.34 -5.23 -16.94
C ASN A 446 13.41 -6.32 -18.01
N ASP A 447 13.15 -6.00 -19.29
CA ASP A 447 13.13 -7.01 -20.37
C ASP A 447 14.47 -7.73 -20.53
N HIS A 448 15.59 -7.06 -20.26
CA HIS A 448 16.94 -7.68 -20.32
C HIS A 448 17.12 -8.81 -19.30
N ILE A 449 16.37 -8.82 -18.19
CA ILE A 449 16.32 -9.93 -17.21
C ILE A 449 15.19 -10.90 -17.57
N LEU A 450 13.99 -10.39 -17.83
CA LEU A 450 12.80 -11.20 -18.09
C LEU A 450 12.97 -12.13 -19.29
N ASN A 451 13.62 -11.66 -20.36
CA ASN A 451 13.89 -12.45 -21.56
C ASN A 451 14.86 -13.62 -21.34
N GLN A 452 15.54 -13.66 -20.18
CA GLN A 452 16.38 -14.79 -19.78
C GLN A 452 15.62 -15.84 -18.94
N LEU A 453 14.35 -15.55 -18.54
CA LEU A 453 13.60 -16.35 -17.57
C LEU A 453 12.54 -17.23 -18.21
N ASN A 454 12.45 -18.46 -17.77
CA ASN A 454 11.30 -19.32 -17.98
C ASN A 454 10.29 -19.06 -16.85
N LEU A 455 9.31 -18.21 -17.13
CA LEU A 455 8.28 -17.86 -16.15
C LEU A 455 7.21 -18.95 -16.02
N GLY A 456 6.68 -19.11 -14.82
CA GLY A 456 5.50 -19.93 -14.56
C GLY A 456 4.25 -19.32 -15.21
N LYS A 457 3.31 -20.18 -15.65
CA LYS A 457 2.04 -19.77 -16.24
C LYS A 457 1.00 -19.58 -15.15
N CYS A 458 0.32 -18.44 -15.13
CA CYS A 458 -0.83 -18.18 -14.29
C CYS A 458 -2.11 -18.71 -14.96
N GLU A 459 -2.96 -19.40 -14.22
CA GLU A 459 -4.26 -19.91 -14.67
C GLU A 459 -5.36 -19.46 -13.72
N GLN A 460 -6.57 -19.24 -14.25
CA GLN A 460 -7.76 -18.87 -13.47
C GLN A 460 -8.62 -20.10 -13.23
N ARG A 461 -9.12 -20.24 -11.99
CA ARG A 461 -10.00 -21.32 -11.60
C ARG A 461 -11.10 -20.81 -10.67
N TRP A 462 -12.32 -21.27 -10.87
CA TRP A 462 -13.44 -21.01 -9.97
C TRP A 462 -13.72 -22.24 -9.13
N VAL A 463 -13.67 -22.10 -7.82
CA VAL A 463 -13.80 -23.20 -6.86
C VAL A 463 -15.06 -22.98 -6.04
N LYS A 464 -15.86 -24.05 -5.88
CA LYS A 464 -17.04 -24.02 -5.04
C LYS A 464 -16.64 -24.08 -3.57
N THR A 465 -17.12 -23.11 -2.79
CA THR A 465 -16.92 -23.03 -1.34
C THR A 465 -17.86 -23.96 -0.58
N THR A 466 -17.62 -24.19 0.71
CA THR A 466 -18.45 -25.06 1.56
C THR A 466 -19.90 -24.59 1.68
N ASP A 467 -20.15 -23.28 1.56
CA ASP A 467 -21.49 -22.68 1.55
C ASP A 467 -22.11 -22.54 0.13
N GLY A 468 -21.43 -23.09 -0.88
CA GLY A 468 -21.94 -23.21 -2.25
C GLY A 468 -21.67 -22.03 -3.17
N LYS A 469 -20.99 -20.98 -2.71
CA LYS A 469 -20.58 -19.84 -3.55
C LYS A 469 -19.40 -20.20 -4.45
N GLN A 470 -19.09 -19.33 -5.43
CA GLN A 470 -17.96 -19.49 -6.34
C GLN A 470 -16.84 -18.54 -5.95
N MET A 471 -15.66 -19.07 -5.70
CA MET A 471 -14.45 -18.35 -5.32
C MET A 471 -13.44 -18.39 -6.45
N LEU A 472 -12.91 -17.24 -6.84
CA LEU A 472 -11.78 -17.14 -7.77
C LEU A 472 -10.50 -17.62 -7.10
N VAL A 473 -9.79 -18.51 -7.76
CA VAL A 473 -8.46 -19.00 -7.36
C VAL A 473 -7.51 -18.84 -8.54
N TRP A 474 -6.40 -18.13 -8.34
CA TRP A 474 -5.30 -18.15 -9.28
C TRP A 474 -4.42 -19.39 -9.01
N ILE A 475 -3.98 -20.05 -10.06
CA ILE A 475 -3.04 -21.17 -9.99
C ILE A 475 -1.78 -20.74 -10.75
N MET A 476 -0.66 -20.66 -10.05
CA MET A 476 0.63 -20.45 -10.68
C MET A 476 1.31 -21.79 -10.86
N LEU A 477 1.60 -22.15 -12.12
CA LEU A 477 2.32 -23.36 -12.47
C LEU A 477 3.82 -23.14 -12.29
N PRO A 478 4.60 -24.19 -11.96
CA PRO A 478 6.06 -24.11 -11.88
C PRO A 478 6.69 -23.65 -13.20
N SER A 479 7.83 -23.00 -13.12
CA SER A 479 8.70 -22.81 -14.29
C SER A 479 9.07 -24.18 -14.89
N ASN A 480 9.14 -24.28 -16.22
CA ASN A 480 9.37 -25.53 -16.92
C ASN A 480 8.37 -26.64 -16.58
N PHE A 481 7.08 -26.26 -16.45
CA PHE A 481 6.00 -27.17 -16.10
C PHE A 481 5.87 -28.36 -17.04
N ASP A 482 5.76 -29.56 -16.47
CA ASP A 482 5.51 -30.83 -17.16
C ASP A 482 4.25 -31.47 -16.56
N ALA A 483 3.20 -31.61 -17.35
CA ALA A 483 1.90 -32.12 -16.90
C ALA A 483 1.97 -33.61 -16.44
N ASN A 484 3.03 -34.34 -16.75
CA ASN A 484 3.26 -35.73 -16.33
C ASN A 484 3.92 -35.86 -14.97
N LYS A 485 4.36 -34.74 -14.38
CA LYS A 485 5.01 -34.69 -13.06
C LYS A 485 4.04 -34.21 -11.98
N LYS A 486 4.34 -34.64 -10.76
CA LYS A 486 3.65 -34.11 -9.55
C LYS A 486 4.55 -33.12 -8.83
N TYR A 487 3.98 -32.01 -8.41
CA TYR A 487 4.70 -30.89 -7.79
C TYR A 487 4.25 -30.67 -6.36
N PRO A 488 5.19 -30.32 -5.46
CA PRO A 488 4.83 -29.77 -4.15
C PRO A 488 4.03 -28.48 -4.37
N THR A 489 3.02 -28.25 -3.52
CA THR A 489 2.04 -27.20 -3.75
C THR A 489 1.88 -26.34 -2.51
N LEU A 490 1.83 -25.03 -2.70
CA LEU A 490 1.66 -24.04 -1.64
C LEU A 490 0.24 -23.45 -1.67
N LEU A 491 -0.43 -23.45 -0.53
CA LEU A 491 -1.55 -22.56 -0.28
C LEU A 491 -1.00 -21.20 0.15
N PHE A 492 -1.29 -20.16 -0.62
CA PHE A 492 -0.95 -18.78 -0.30
C PHE A 492 -2.12 -18.12 0.44
N CYS A 493 -1.89 -17.74 1.68
CA CYS A 493 -2.85 -17.00 2.50
C CYS A 493 -2.54 -15.50 2.39
N GLU A 494 -3.48 -14.74 1.80
CA GLU A 494 -3.34 -13.29 1.61
C GLU A 494 -3.54 -12.54 2.92
N GLY A 495 -2.82 -11.40 3.05
CA GLY A 495 -2.93 -10.46 4.15
C GLY A 495 -4.20 -9.59 4.10
N GLY A 496 -4.16 -8.48 4.76
CA GLY A 496 -5.27 -7.53 4.88
C GLY A 496 -5.95 -7.61 6.25
N PRO A 497 -7.17 -8.14 6.37
CA PRO A 497 -7.84 -9.15 5.54
C PRO A 497 -8.50 -8.64 4.25
N GLN A 498 -8.61 -7.32 4.04
CA GLN A 498 -9.30 -6.71 2.89
C GLN A 498 -8.30 -6.30 1.78
N SER A 499 -7.50 -7.24 1.29
CA SER A 499 -6.56 -7.02 0.19
C SER A 499 -6.71 -8.11 -0.88
N PRO A 500 -6.97 -7.77 -2.16
CA PRO A 500 -7.25 -8.77 -3.19
C PRO A 500 -6.01 -9.58 -3.55
N VAL A 501 -6.17 -10.87 -3.81
CA VAL A 501 -5.18 -11.63 -4.55
C VAL A 501 -5.35 -11.29 -6.04
N SER A 502 -4.69 -10.22 -6.44
CA SER A 502 -4.74 -9.68 -7.79
C SER A 502 -3.54 -10.13 -8.63
N GLN A 503 -3.28 -9.42 -9.71
CA GLN A 503 -2.14 -9.67 -10.61
C GLN A 503 -0.88 -8.92 -10.17
N PHE A 504 -0.69 -8.69 -8.86
CA PHE A 504 0.43 -7.93 -8.32
C PHE A 504 1.79 -8.54 -8.62
N TRP A 505 2.81 -7.67 -8.78
CA TRP A 505 4.22 -8.03 -8.74
C TRP A 505 4.84 -7.55 -7.43
N SER A 506 5.36 -8.47 -6.64
CA SER A 506 6.02 -8.16 -5.36
C SER A 506 7.51 -8.51 -5.41
N TYR A 507 8.33 -7.75 -4.71
CA TYR A 507 9.77 -8.04 -4.56
C TYR A 507 10.07 -8.86 -3.30
N ARG A 508 9.09 -9.09 -2.44
CA ARG A 508 9.14 -9.99 -1.27
C ARG A 508 8.34 -11.26 -1.55
N TRP A 509 7.03 -11.16 -1.65
CA TRP A 509 6.09 -12.24 -1.93
C TRP A 509 5.90 -12.41 -3.44
N ASN A 510 7.00 -12.66 -4.16
CA ASN A 510 6.94 -12.84 -5.62
C ASN A 510 6.46 -14.25 -5.98
N ILE A 511 5.38 -14.32 -6.75
CA ILE A 511 4.80 -15.63 -7.11
C ILE A 511 5.65 -16.36 -8.15
N GLN A 512 6.34 -15.63 -9.02
CA GLN A 512 7.22 -16.26 -10.03
C GLN A 512 8.46 -16.91 -9.41
N ILE A 513 9.00 -16.37 -8.30
CA ILE A 513 10.13 -17.04 -7.64
C ILE A 513 9.68 -18.34 -6.95
N MET A 514 8.42 -18.42 -6.50
CA MET A 514 7.84 -19.68 -5.99
C MET A 514 7.72 -20.71 -7.13
N ALA A 515 7.24 -20.27 -8.29
CA ALA A 515 7.19 -21.10 -9.51
C ALA A 515 8.59 -21.56 -9.96
N ALA A 516 9.59 -20.65 -9.92
CA ALA A 516 10.98 -20.98 -10.26
C ALA A 516 11.61 -22.00 -9.30
N ASN A 517 11.15 -22.02 -8.04
CA ASN A 517 11.53 -23.05 -7.07
C ASN A 517 10.69 -24.34 -7.20
N GLY A 518 9.92 -24.52 -8.27
CA GLY A 518 9.23 -25.76 -8.59
C GLY A 518 7.96 -26.03 -7.79
N TYR A 519 7.33 -25.00 -7.26
CA TYR A 519 6.05 -25.10 -6.56
C TYR A 519 4.88 -24.73 -7.47
N VAL A 520 3.78 -25.47 -7.38
CA VAL A 520 2.45 -24.97 -7.75
C VAL A 520 2.00 -24.04 -6.63
N VAL A 521 1.45 -22.87 -6.96
CA VAL A 521 0.91 -21.95 -5.95
C VAL A 521 -0.59 -21.77 -6.15
N VAL A 522 -1.35 -22.03 -5.10
CA VAL A 522 -2.82 -21.87 -5.04
C VAL A 522 -3.11 -20.58 -4.30
N LEU A 523 -3.72 -19.62 -5.00
CA LEU A 523 -3.91 -18.24 -4.53
C LEU A 523 -5.41 -17.90 -4.52
N PRO A 524 -6.15 -18.25 -3.45
CA PRO A 524 -7.60 -18.05 -3.39
C PRO A 524 -7.98 -16.61 -3.03
N ASN A 525 -8.98 -16.08 -3.73
CA ASN A 525 -9.70 -14.87 -3.33
C ASN A 525 -10.83 -15.22 -2.37
N ARG A 526 -10.45 -15.60 -1.14
CA ARG A 526 -11.37 -16.00 -0.08
C ARG A 526 -12.28 -14.85 0.36
N ARG A 527 -13.29 -15.15 1.16
CA ARG A 527 -14.16 -14.18 1.81
C ARG A 527 -13.39 -13.07 2.53
N GLY A 528 -13.86 -11.82 2.43
CA GLY A 528 -13.21 -10.64 2.96
C GLY A 528 -12.24 -9.93 1.98
N LEU A 529 -11.99 -10.49 0.79
CA LEU A 529 -11.18 -9.83 -0.24
C LEU A 529 -12.06 -8.97 -1.16
N PRO A 530 -11.68 -7.71 -1.50
CA PRO A 530 -12.45 -6.84 -2.38
C PRO A 530 -12.44 -7.35 -3.83
N GLY A 531 -13.41 -6.88 -4.61
CA GLY A 531 -13.52 -7.19 -6.04
C GLY A 531 -14.53 -8.29 -6.38
N PHE A 532 -15.31 -8.75 -5.40
CA PHE A 532 -16.36 -9.78 -5.58
C PHE A 532 -17.70 -9.32 -5.02
N GLY A 533 -17.90 -8.01 -4.93
CA GLY A 533 -19.04 -7.37 -4.32
C GLY A 533 -18.83 -7.04 -2.83
N SER A 534 -19.51 -6.01 -2.35
CA SER A 534 -19.40 -5.55 -0.95
C SER A 534 -19.75 -6.64 0.05
N ALA A 535 -20.80 -7.44 -0.23
CA ALA A 535 -21.20 -8.55 0.65
C ALA A 535 -20.08 -9.59 0.83
N TRP A 536 -19.33 -9.92 -0.23
CA TRP A 536 -18.19 -10.84 -0.13
C TRP A 536 -17.07 -10.27 0.76
N ASN A 537 -16.81 -8.96 0.64
CA ASN A 537 -15.80 -8.27 1.43
C ASN A 537 -16.21 -8.19 2.91
N GLU A 538 -17.48 -7.85 3.19
CA GLU A 538 -18.01 -7.66 4.54
C GLU A 538 -18.10 -8.96 5.37
N GLU A 539 -18.24 -10.12 4.72
CA GLU A 539 -18.40 -11.42 5.41
C GLU A 539 -17.20 -11.85 6.28
N ILE A 540 -16.06 -11.14 6.23
CA ILE A 540 -14.90 -11.41 7.10
C ILE A 540 -15.01 -10.71 8.46
N SER A 541 -15.71 -9.56 8.55
CA SER A 541 -15.80 -8.77 9.76
C SER A 541 -16.53 -9.51 10.87
N GLY A 542 -15.89 -9.67 12.03
CA GLY A 542 -16.39 -10.46 13.15
C GLY A 542 -16.32 -11.98 12.94
N ASP A 543 -15.69 -12.47 11.85
CA ASP A 543 -15.58 -13.92 11.57
C ASP A 543 -14.25 -14.32 10.93
N TRP A 544 -13.15 -13.95 11.54
CA TRP A 544 -11.79 -14.25 11.05
C TRP A 544 -11.47 -15.75 10.98
N THR A 545 -12.18 -16.58 11.73
CA THR A 545 -11.92 -18.02 11.87
C THR A 545 -13.00 -18.90 11.29
N GLY A 546 -13.97 -18.31 10.59
CA GLY A 546 -15.11 -19.02 10.02
C GLY A 546 -14.96 -19.34 8.54
N GLN A 547 -15.83 -18.75 7.72
CA GLN A 547 -15.93 -19.13 6.31
C GLN A 547 -14.66 -18.83 5.51
N CYS A 548 -13.91 -17.76 5.83
CA CYS A 548 -12.65 -17.46 5.16
C CYS A 548 -11.60 -18.58 5.31
N MET A 549 -11.57 -19.28 6.45
CA MET A 549 -10.70 -20.44 6.65
C MET A 549 -11.18 -21.67 5.87
N ASN A 550 -12.49 -21.88 5.81
CA ASN A 550 -13.08 -22.92 4.97
C ASN A 550 -12.82 -22.66 3.48
N ASP A 551 -12.79 -21.41 3.05
CA ASP A 551 -12.46 -21.01 1.67
C ASP A 551 -11.03 -21.39 1.33
N TYR A 552 -10.05 -21.12 2.20
CA TYR A 552 -8.67 -21.56 2.03
C TYR A 552 -8.56 -23.08 1.90
N LEU A 553 -9.23 -23.82 2.78
CA LEU A 553 -9.25 -25.30 2.73
C LEU A 553 -9.95 -25.81 1.48
N SER A 554 -11.03 -25.18 1.05
CA SER A 554 -11.73 -25.55 -0.20
C SER A 554 -10.83 -25.38 -1.42
N ALA A 555 -10.02 -24.30 -1.48
CA ALA A 555 -9.12 -24.05 -2.59
C ALA A 555 -8.02 -25.10 -2.69
N ILE A 556 -7.38 -25.44 -1.57
CA ILE A 556 -6.28 -26.41 -1.58
C ILE A 556 -6.81 -27.85 -1.78
N ASP A 557 -7.97 -28.18 -1.23
CA ASP A 557 -8.61 -29.48 -1.43
C ASP A 557 -9.05 -29.67 -2.90
N ASP A 558 -9.59 -28.62 -3.53
CA ASP A 558 -9.91 -28.67 -4.96
C ASP A 558 -8.66 -28.90 -5.80
N ALA A 559 -7.57 -28.16 -5.51
CA ALA A 559 -6.31 -28.34 -6.23
C ALA A 559 -5.73 -29.76 -6.04
N ALA A 560 -5.73 -30.27 -4.81
CA ALA A 560 -5.19 -31.60 -4.50
C ALA A 560 -6.00 -32.75 -5.11
N ASN A 561 -7.31 -32.59 -5.28
CA ASN A 561 -8.19 -33.63 -5.77
C ASN A 561 -8.42 -33.58 -7.29
N ASN A 562 -8.38 -32.38 -7.89
CA ASN A 562 -8.80 -32.17 -9.26
C ASN A 562 -7.67 -31.79 -10.23
N LEU A 563 -6.46 -31.44 -9.72
CA LEU A 563 -5.31 -31.13 -10.55
C LEU A 563 -4.28 -32.26 -10.49
N PRO A 564 -4.11 -33.05 -11.58
CA PRO A 564 -3.33 -34.29 -11.55
C PRO A 564 -1.83 -34.06 -11.28
N TYR A 565 -1.35 -32.85 -11.51
CA TYR A 565 0.04 -32.43 -11.27
C TYR A 565 0.28 -31.95 -9.83
N VAL A 566 -0.73 -31.82 -9.01
CA VAL A 566 -0.59 -31.50 -7.58
C VAL A 566 -0.23 -32.76 -6.79
N ASP A 567 0.82 -32.70 -5.98
CA ASP A 567 1.15 -33.75 -5.04
C ASP A 567 0.49 -33.49 -3.69
N LYS A 568 -0.60 -34.18 -3.41
CA LYS A 568 -1.38 -34.04 -2.19
C LYS A 568 -0.63 -34.41 -0.91
N ASP A 569 0.48 -35.15 -1.03
CA ASP A 569 1.32 -35.55 0.09
C ASP A 569 2.44 -34.54 0.38
N ARG A 570 2.58 -33.48 -0.45
CA ARG A 570 3.58 -32.42 -0.33
C ARG A 570 2.95 -31.03 -0.41
N LEU A 571 1.97 -30.78 0.47
CA LEU A 571 1.30 -29.47 0.58
C LEU A 571 1.95 -28.63 1.67
N GLY A 572 2.20 -27.34 1.38
CA GLY A 572 2.62 -26.31 2.35
C GLY A 572 1.60 -25.20 2.44
N CYS A 573 1.63 -24.45 3.54
CA CYS A 573 0.77 -23.28 3.76
C CYS A 573 1.62 -22.09 4.18
N VAL A 574 1.52 -20.98 3.46
CA VAL A 574 2.35 -19.79 3.64
C VAL A 574 1.49 -18.53 3.65
N GLY A 575 1.89 -17.50 4.41
CA GLY A 575 1.16 -16.24 4.44
C GLY A 575 1.81 -15.19 5.32
N ALA A 576 1.39 -13.92 5.14
CA ALA A 576 1.86 -12.79 5.92
C ALA A 576 0.71 -11.98 6.51
N SER A 577 0.95 -11.29 7.64
CA SER A 577 -0.04 -10.42 8.26
C SER A 577 -1.31 -11.21 8.64
N PHE A 578 -2.50 -10.83 8.19
CA PHE A 578 -3.69 -11.68 8.32
C PHE A 578 -3.47 -13.08 7.71
N GLY A 579 -2.72 -13.18 6.62
CA GLY A 579 -2.32 -14.48 6.04
C GLY A 579 -1.43 -15.28 7.00
N GLY A 580 -0.54 -14.62 7.75
CA GLY A 580 0.27 -15.24 8.80
C GLY A 580 -0.57 -15.70 9.99
N PHE A 581 -1.57 -14.92 10.40
CA PHE A 581 -2.61 -15.35 11.34
C PHE A 581 -3.35 -16.60 10.83
N SER A 582 -3.74 -16.61 9.55
CA SER A 582 -4.42 -17.75 8.91
C SER A 582 -3.55 -19.01 8.97
N VAL A 583 -2.22 -18.87 8.74
CA VAL A 583 -1.26 -19.97 8.89
C VAL A 583 -1.25 -20.53 10.32
N TYR A 584 -1.18 -19.67 11.34
CA TYR A 584 -1.21 -20.10 12.74
C TYR A 584 -2.53 -20.78 13.10
N TYR A 585 -3.66 -20.26 12.63
CA TYR A 585 -4.95 -20.87 12.86
C TYR A 585 -5.04 -22.24 12.18
N LEU A 586 -4.68 -22.32 10.89
CA LEU A 586 -4.69 -23.56 10.12
C LEU A 586 -3.73 -24.62 10.67
N ALA A 587 -2.62 -24.22 11.31
CA ALA A 587 -1.72 -25.18 11.97
C ALA A 587 -2.42 -26.03 13.05
N GLY A 588 -3.47 -25.48 13.67
CA GLY A 588 -4.33 -26.23 14.62
C GLY A 588 -5.57 -26.89 13.96
N HIS A 589 -5.86 -26.61 12.69
CA HIS A 589 -7.14 -26.98 12.06
C HIS A 589 -7.01 -27.64 10.67
N HIS A 590 -5.80 -27.97 10.20
CA HIS A 590 -5.57 -28.47 8.84
C HIS A 590 -5.90 -29.94 8.61
N ASN A 591 -6.19 -30.72 9.64
CA ASN A 591 -6.52 -32.15 9.54
C ASN A 591 -5.48 -32.93 8.69
N LYS A 592 -4.19 -32.80 9.03
CA LYS A 592 -3.05 -33.48 8.37
C LYS A 592 -2.80 -33.11 6.90
N ARG A 593 -3.42 -32.05 6.37
CA ARG A 593 -3.23 -31.65 4.94
C ARG A 593 -1.80 -31.21 4.65
N PHE A 594 -1.26 -30.32 5.50
CA PHE A 594 0.03 -29.66 5.25
C PHE A 594 1.20 -30.41 5.92
N LYS A 595 2.37 -30.31 5.29
CA LYS A 595 3.65 -30.86 5.77
C LYS A 595 4.61 -29.77 6.22
N ALA A 596 4.35 -28.54 5.90
CA ALA A 596 5.10 -27.35 6.33
C ALA A 596 4.22 -26.13 6.41
N PHE A 597 4.49 -25.30 7.42
CA PHE A 597 3.90 -23.97 7.58
C PHE A 597 4.98 -22.89 7.55
N LEU A 598 4.61 -21.70 7.07
CA LEU A 598 5.43 -20.50 7.13
C LEU A 598 4.53 -19.29 7.39
N SER A 599 4.72 -18.63 8.53
CA SER A 599 4.01 -17.41 8.91
C SER A 599 4.98 -16.24 9.01
N HIS A 600 4.67 -15.16 8.30
CA HIS A 600 5.40 -13.90 8.39
C HIS A 600 4.47 -12.83 9.01
N ASP A 601 4.93 -12.18 10.07
CA ASP A 601 4.22 -11.09 10.77
C ASP A 601 2.75 -11.43 11.12
N GLY A 602 2.48 -12.70 11.47
CA GLY A 602 1.13 -13.19 11.76
C GLY A 602 0.70 -12.91 13.20
N ALA A 603 -0.59 -12.60 13.40
CA ALA A 603 -1.17 -12.54 14.75
C ALA A 603 -1.38 -13.93 15.32
N PHE A 604 -0.77 -14.19 16.48
CA PHE A 604 -0.84 -15.47 17.16
C PHE A 604 -1.81 -15.45 18.34
N ASN A 605 -1.80 -14.36 19.12
CA ASN A 605 -2.66 -14.15 20.28
C ASN A 605 -3.51 -12.90 20.07
N LEU A 606 -4.80 -13.05 19.77
CA LEU A 606 -5.71 -11.96 19.48
C LEU A 606 -6.04 -11.09 20.70
N GLU A 607 -5.94 -11.64 21.92
CA GLU A 607 -6.09 -10.85 23.16
C GLU A 607 -4.94 -9.83 23.29
N SER A 608 -3.69 -10.27 23.04
CA SER A 608 -2.53 -9.39 23.03
C SER A 608 -2.62 -8.37 21.88
N MET A 609 -2.95 -8.83 20.67
CA MET A 609 -3.04 -7.96 19.51
C MET A 609 -4.06 -6.84 19.68
N TYR A 610 -5.16 -7.07 20.37
CA TYR A 610 -6.17 -6.03 20.63
C TYR A 610 -5.57 -4.78 21.29
N THR A 611 -4.55 -4.93 22.12
CA THR A 611 -3.96 -3.84 22.92
C THR A 611 -2.55 -3.44 22.48
N ASP A 612 -1.87 -4.23 21.66
CA ASP A 612 -0.47 -3.96 21.29
C ASP A 612 -0.30 -3.49 19.84
N THR A 613 -1.35 -3.53 19.02
CA THR A 613 -1.35 -2.96 17.65
C THR A 613 -1.41 -1.43 17.64
N GLU A 614 -0.76 -0.81 16.67
CA GLU A 614 -0.94 0.63 16.41
C GLU A 614 -2.29 0.95 15.74
N GLU A 615 -2.95 -0.05 15.13
CA GLU A 615 -4.28 0.05 14.49
C GLU A 615 -5.41 -0.30 15.46
N ALA A 616 -5.55 0.44 16.56
CA ALA A 616 -6.56 0.13 17.57
C ALA A 616 -8.01 0.18 17.04
N TRP A 617 -8.31 1.08 16.07
CA TRP A 617 -9.63 1.16 15.41
C TRP A 617 -10.00 -0.15 14.73
N PHE A 618 -9.03 -0.78 14.04
CA PHE A 618 -9.22 -2.02 13.29
C PHE A 618 -9.60 -3.18 14.23
N SER A 619 -8.79 -3.41 15.27
CA SER A 619 -9.08 -4.44 16.27
C SER A 619 -10.43 -4.20 16.97
N ASN A 620 -10.75 -2.95 17.30
CA ASN A 620 -11.99 -2.60 17.97
C ASN A 620 -13.21 -2.81 17.07
N TRP A 621 -13.10 -2.62 15.76
CA TRP A 621 -14.18 -2.96 14.81
C TRP A 621 -14.28 -4.46 14.58
N GLU A 622 -13.16 -5.08 14.18
CA GLU A 622 -13.15 -6.47 13.71
C GLU A 622 -13.40 -7.50 14.80
N TYR A 623 -12.98 -7.24 16.06
CA TYR A 623 -13.21 -8.13 17.18
C TYR A 623 -14.50 -7.80 17.94
N GLU A 624 -15.14 -6.67 17.63
CA GLU A 624 -16.39 -6.12 18.20
C GLU A 624 -16.29 -5.62 19.63
N ASP A 625 -15.64 -6.34 20.51
CA ASP A 625 -15.48 -5.99 21.94
C ASP A 625 -14.07 -6.30 22.44
N ALA A 626 -13.65 -5.57 23.47
CA ALA A 626 -12.42 -5.87 24.17
C ALA A 626 -12.50 -7.23 24.90
N TYR A 627 -11.37 -7.93 24.95
CA TYR A 627 -11.31 -9.28 25.57
C TYR A 627 -11.66 -9.27 27.08
N TRP A 628 -11.54 -8.12 27.76
CA TRP A 628 -11.91 -7.99 29.17
C TRP A 628 -13.38 -7.65 29.45
N ASN A 629 -14.17 -7.38 28.41
CA ASN A 629 -15.59 -7.08 28.58
C ASN A 629 -16.34 -8.36 29.04
N LYS A 630 -17.18 -8.24 30.08
CA LYS A 630 -17.94 -9.36 30.62
C LYS A 630 -19.10 -9.76 29.74
N ASP A 631 -19.73 -8.77 29.10
CA ASP A 631 -20.92 -8.94 28.24
C ASP A 631 -20.52 -8.83 26.77
N GLN A 632 -19.51 -9.62 26.38
CA GLN A 632 -19.04 -9.68 24.98
C GLN A 632 -20.14 -10.16 24.03
N SER A 633 -20.14 -9.60 22.81
CA SER A 633 -20.94 -10.12 21.70
C SER A 633 -20.57 -11.59 21.41
N ALA A 634 -21.47 -12.29 20.71
CA ALA A 634 -21.19 -13.67 20.29
C ALA A 634 -19.96 -13.74 19.35
N ASN A 635 -19.75 -12.72 18.50
CA ASN A 635 -18.62 -12.66 17.59
C ASN A 635 -17.29 -12.40 18.31
N ALA A 636 -17.26 -11.48 19.29
CA ALA A 636 -16.08 -11.23 20.10
C ALA A 636 -15.66 -12.48 20.89
N LYS A 637 -16.64 -13.15 21.52
CA LYS A 637 -16.41 -14.44 22.20
C LYS A 637 -15.81 -15.47 21.26
N LYS A 638 -16.42 -15.66 20.08
CA LYS A 638 -15.92 -16.58 19.05
C LYS A 638 -14.48 -16.20 18.62
N THR A 639 -14.20 -14.91 18.42
CA THR A 639 -12.88 -14.43 17.99
C THR A 639 -11.80 -14.80 19.02
N TYR A 640 -11.98 -14.47 20.29
CA TYR A 640 -10.99 -14.78 21.31
C TYR A 640 -10.92 -16.27 21.65
N GLU A 641 -12.04 -17.00 21.65
CA GLU A 641 -12.06 -18.46 21.85
C GLU A 641 -11.33 -19.19 20.72
N ASN A 642 -11.35 -18.66 19.49
CA ASN A 642 -10.66 -19.21 18.34
C ASN A 642 -9.28 -18.61 18.06
N SER A 643 -8.73 -17.84 18.97
CA SER A 643 -7.37 -17.30 18.82
C SER A 643 -6.34 -18.41 18.66
N PRO A 644 -5.42 -18.36 17.67
CA PRO A 644 -4.52 -19.46 17.33
C PRO A 644 -3.72 -20.06 18.49
N HIS A 645 -3.29 -19.22 19.43
CA HIS A 645 -2.50 -19.66 20.59
C HIS A 645 -3.24 -20.67 21.49
N LYS A 646 -4.57 -20.75 21.41
CA LYS A 646 -5.40 -21.70 22.19
C LYS A 646 -5.43 -23.11 21.59
N PHE A 647 -4.91 -23.28 20.37
CA PHE A 647 -4.92 -24.55 19.64
C PHE A 647 -3.52 -25.12 19.40
N VAL A 648 -2.51 -24.62 20.09
CA VAL A 648 -1.14 -25.12 19.97
C VAL A 648 -1.03 -26.59 20.36
N ASP A 649 -1.92 -27.08 21.23
CA ASP A 649 -2.03 -28.50 21.57
C ASP A 649 -2.33 -29.42 20.38
N LYS A 650 -2.93 -28.87 19.30
CA LYS A 650 -3.23 -29.58 18.04
C LYS A 650 -2.15 -29.43 16.99
N TRP A 651 -1.14 -28.58 17.21
CA TRP A 651 -0.06 -28.41 16.26
C TRP A 651 0.83 -29.65 16.20
N ASP A 652 1.14 -30.11 15.02
CA ASP A 652 1.93 -31.32 14.77
C ASP A 652 2.87 -31.22 13.55
N THR A 653 2.88 -30.10 12.90
CA THR A 653 3.54 -29.88 11.61
C THR A 653 4.63 -28.81 11.76
N PRO A 654 5.80 -28.97 11.12
CA PRO A 654 6.88 -27.99 11.15
C PRO A 654 6.46 -26.59 10.71
N ILE A 655 6.94 -25.56 11.46
CA ILE A 655 6.59 -24.17 11.20
C ILE A 655 7.81 -23.23 11.21
N LEU A 656 7.91 -22.35 10.21
CA LEU A 656 8.82 -21.21 10.21
C LEU A 656 8.05 -19.95 10.56
N CYS A 657 8.54 -19.23 11.57
CA CYS A 657 8.05 -17.90 11.95
C CYS A 657 9.05 -16.85 11.47
N ILE A 658 8.57 -15.77 10.83
CA ILE A 658 9.41 -14.63 10.42
C ILE A 658 8.78 -13.35 10.96
N HIS A 659 9.59 -12.41 11.51
CA HIS A 659 9.07 -11.18 12.07
C HIS A 659 10.11 -10.04 12.08
N GLY A 660 9.65 -8.79 11.86
CA GLY A 660 10.42 -7.58 12.07
C GLY A 660 10.21 -7.02 13.48
N GLU A 661 11.29 -6.63 14.20
CA GLU A 661 11.16 -6.08 15.57
C GLU A 661 10.55 -4.66 15.59
N LYS A 662 10.57 -3.95 14.45
CA LYS A 662 9.92 -2.65 14.29
C LYS A 662 8.51 -2.74 13.72
N ASP A 663 7.94 -3.92 13.69
CA ASP A 663 6.53 -4.10 13.34
C ASP A 663 5.64 -3.70 14.53
N TYR A 664 5.00 -2.53 14.43
CA TYR A 664 4.04 -2.06 15.44
C TYR A 664 2.58 -2.31 15.05
N ARG A 665 2.36 -2.81 13.85
CA ARG A 665 1.05 -3.27 13.39
C ARG A 665 0.69 -4.62 14.00
N ILE A 666 1.58 -5.61 13.84
CA ILE A 666 1.54 -6.91 14.52
C ILE A 666 2.89 -7.09 15.19
N ASN A 667 2.95 -6.88 16.49
CA ASN A 667 4.22 -6.82 17.21
C ASN A 667 4.99 -8.15 17.16
N ALA A 668 6.33 -8.07 17.19
CA ALA A 668 7.22 -9.23 17.06
C ALA A 668 7.01 -10.32 18.11
N ASN A 669 6.44 -9.98 19.28
CA ASN A 669 6.06 -10.95 20.32
C ASN A 669 5.07 -12.00 19.82
N GLN A 670 4.27 -11.72 18.79
CA GLN A 670 3.35 -12.66 18.17
C GLN A 670 4.12 -13.82 17.49
N GLY A 671 5.10 -13.51 16.64
CA GLY A 671 5.96 -14.50 16.00
C GLY A 671 6.86 -15.25 17.00
N MET A 672 7.44 -14.53 17.97
CA MET A 672 8.24 -15.13 19.04
C MET A 672 7.42 -16.09 19.90
N GLY A 673 6.19 -15.73 20.26
CA GLY A 673 5.27 -16.56 21.02
C GLY A 673 4.91 -17.84 20.28
N ALA A 674 4.59 -17.76 18.99
CA ALA A 674 4.28 -18.91 18.15
C ALA A 674 5.47 -19.88 18.04
N PHE A 675 6.67 -19.34 17.78
CA PHE A 675 7.90 -20.14 17.75
C PHE A 675 8.17 -20.85 19.07
N ASN A 676 8.12 -20.12 20.20
CA ASN A 676 8.38 -20.70 21.51
C ASN A 676 7.37 -21.81 21.84
N ALA A 677 6.08 -21.58 21.56
CA ALA A 677 5.03 -22.57 21.77
C ALA A 677 5.27 -23.85 20.96
N ALA A 678 5.61 -23.72 19.67
CA ALA A 678 5.96 -24.86 18.82
C ALA A 678 7.17 -25.63 19.38
N ARG A 679 8.25 -24.94 19.77
CA ARG A 679 9.46 -25.57 20.33
C ARG A 679 9.21 -26.28 21.64
N MET A 680 8.44 -25.68 22.57
CA MET A 680 8.06 -26.29 23.83
C MET A 680 7.23 -27.59 23.65
N ARG A 681 6.46 -27.63 22.55
CA ARG A 681 5.68 -28.80 22.16
C ARG A 681 6.49 -29.87 21.42
N GLY A 682 7.80 -29.65 21.20
CA GLY A 682 8.66 -30.56 20.44
C GLY A 682 8.45 -30.52 18.90
N ILE A 683 7.71 -29.54 18.41
CA ILE A 683 7.47 -29.36 16.97
C ILE A 683 8.72 -28.72 16.36
N PRO A 684 9.21 -29.20 15.21
CA PRO A 684 10.29 -28.54 14.49
C PRO A 684 9.88 -27.13 14.10
N ALA A 685 10.60 -26.14 14.59
CA ALA A 685 10.32 -24.73 14.30
C ALA A 685 11.62 -23.93 14.20
N GLU A 686 11.61 -22.94 13.32
CA GLU A 686 12.65 -21.92 13.16
C GLU A 686 12.05 -20.52 13.29
N LEU A 687 12.84 -19.55 13.76
CA LEU A 687 12.45 -18.14 13.86
C LEU A 687 13.50 -17.29 13.14
N LEU A 688 13.07 -16.55 12.13
CA LEU A 688 13.86 -15.51 11.49
C LEU A 688 13.37 -14.16 12.00
N ILE A 689 14.17 -13.47 12.78
CA ILE A 689 13.84 -12.16 13.35
C ILE A 689 14.75 -11.08 12.79
N TYR A 690 14.19 -9.94 12.41
CA TYR A 690 14.91 -8.80 11.88
C TYR A 690 14.86 -7.63 12.87
N PRO A 691 15.98 -7.24 13.50
CA PRO A 691 15.97 -6.16 14.49
C PRO A 691 15.73 -4.77 13.91
N ASP A 692 15.83 -4.63 12.61
CA ASP A 692 15.81 -3.35 11.89
C ASP A 692 14.84 -3.27 10.70
N GLU A 693 13.92 -4.25 10.58
CA GLU A 693 12.80 -4.26 9.62
C GLU A 693 11.46 -4.11 10.36
N ASN A 694 10.47 -3.61 9.61
CA ASN A 694 9.09 -3.42 10.06
C ASN A 694 8.18 -4.58 9.58
N HIS A 695 6.89 -4.31 9.36
CA HIS A 695 5.93 -5.28 8.80
C HIS A 695 6.30 -5.77 7.39
N TRP A 696 7.25 -5.10 6.72
CA TRP A 696 7.84 -5.50 5.45
C TRP A 696 9.36 -5.68 5.59
N VAL A 697 9.95 -6.42 4.66
CA VAL A 697 11.41 -6.58 4.56
C VAL A 697 11.89 -5.72 3.39
N LEU A 698 12.53 -4.60 3.68
CA LEU A 698 12.80 -3.54 2.71
C LEU A 698 14.26 -3.48 2.27
N LYS A 699 15.20 -3.90 3.13
CA LYS A 699 16.63 -3.85 2.82
C LYS A 699 17.03 -4.99 1.89
N PRO A 700 17.87 -4.75 0.86
CA PRO A 700 18.21 -5.76 -0.15
C PRO A 700 18.77 -7.06 0.41
N GLN A 701 19.72 -7.01 1.34
CA GLN A 701 20.30 -8.24 1.93
C GLN A 701 19.28 -8.99 2.81
N ASN A 702 18.46 -8.27 3.56
CA ASN A 702 17.38 -8.87 4.35
C ASN A 702 16.34 -9.53 3.44
N GLY A 703 16.00 -8.91 2.31
CA GLY A 703 15.09 -9.49 1.32
C GLY A 703 15.64 -10.78 0.69
N VAL A 704 16.92 -10.82 0.36
CA VAL A 704 17.58 -12.04 -0.15
C VAL A 704 17.63 -13.12 0.93
N LEU A 705 17.98 -12.75 2.19
CA LEU A 705 17.98 -13.68 3.32
C LEU A 705 16.58 -14.26 3.56
N TRP A 706 15.55 -13.40 3.50
CA TRP A 706 14.15 -13.82 3.63
C TRP A 706 13.79 -14.90 2.61
N GLN A 707 14.09 -14.66 1.32
CA GLN A 707 13.76 -15.59 0.24
C GLN A 707 14.54 -16.89 0.34
N ARG A 708 15.83 -16.84 0.68
CA ARG A 708 16.66 -18.05 0.87
C ARG A 708 16.17 -18.88 2.06
N THR A 709 15.80 -18.24 3.17
CA THR A 709 15.25 -18.92 4.35
C THR A 709 13.88 -19.51 4.03
N PHE A 710 13.02 -18.77 3.34
CA PHE A 710 11.69 -19.21 2.89
C PHE A 710 11.77 -20.52 2.10
N PHE A 711 12.56 -20.52 1.02
CA PHE A 711 12.68 -21.71 0.18
C PHE A 711 13.48 -22.82 0.84
N GLY A 712 14.54 -22.50 1.58
CA GLY A 712 15.31 -23.51 2.35
C GLY A 712 14.44 -24.27 3.35
N TRP A 713 13.52 -23.57 4.01
CA TRP A 713 12.54 -24.19 4.91
C TRP A 713 11.56 -25.10 4.16
N LEU A 714 10.93 -24.60 3.10
CA LEU A 714 9.93 -25.36 2.35
C LEU A 714 10.55 -26.57 1.65
N ASP A 715 11.72 -26.42 1.05
CA ASP A 715 12.45 -27.52 0.39
C ASP A 715 12.80 -28.64 1.35
N LYS A 716 13.21 -28.31 2.57
CA LYS A 716 13.51 -29.25 3.64
C LYS A 716 12.34 -30.19 3.97
N TRP A 717 11.11 -29.73 3.85
CA TRP A 717 9.92 -30.50 4.26
C TRP A 717 9.06 -30.99 3.09
N LEU A 718 9.12 -30.33 1.92
CA LEU A 718 8.24 -30.61 0.79
C LEU A 718 8.96 -31.28 -0.39
N LYS A 719 10.30 -31.30 -0.43
CA LYS A 719 11.06 -31.88 -1.56
C LYS A 719 11.90 -33.09 -1.16
N LYS A 720 11.77 -33.59 0.04
CA LYS A 720 12.44 -34.82 0.47
C LYS A 720 11.72 -36.07 -0.01
#